data_003144ccbd4b1dcb3936bffda215d3de
#
_entry.id   003144ccbd4b1dcb3936bffda215d3de
#
_cell.length_a   1.000
_cell.length_b   1.000
_cell.length_c   1.000
_cell.angle_alpha   90.00
_cell.angle_beta   90.00
_cell.angle_gamma   90.00
#
_symmetry.space_group_name_H-M   'P 1'
#
loop_
_entity.id
_entity.type
_entity.pdbx_description
1 polymer ?
#
loop_
_entity_poly.entity_id
_entity_poly.type
_entity_poly.pdbx_seq_one_letter_code
_entity_poly.pdbx_strand_id
1 'polypeptide(L)'
;MATNNSIGHKTSVEVAEEQGRRYHAVTTTIAGQKRPRAESAHPTAPKPTISPSHTSLVQRASSLPPGPPKLVASPIISLSPAATQGPSEYTQRRELQPTPSSSSDPLLALAHPYYGLPRSLVRNFYSLGIKIMYPWQKACLRGPGLLAGERNLVYSAPTGGGKSLVADGKFVHHSRVLEEKNAKVLLVLPYVALVQEKVRWLRNIVQGVMKPKDEIDDEKRIWRQRADEDTIRVIGFFGGSKIKPTWSDFDIGVCTIEKANALVNTAIDDCTIKHLKSVVLDELHMIDDDHRGYLMELMGTKLLTLPQPVQIIGMSATMSNISLLATWLGAHSYETRYRPVPIEEHLVYEGNIYPATTTSELLKTAKNLNAATQKTGSRATRRIEPSGHKEFQDPVLNAVVSLASETAKAGYGALVFASSRYGCEADARWIAKVMPALDELESGLVEKRTELMAELRSLGTGIDPVLEETVPMGVAFHQERDIIANAYDAGTLKVCVATCSLAAGINLPARRVILHNARMGRDFVGPSMLRQMRGRAGRKGKDEVGETYLCCRKDDLEQVVDLMHAEIPQITSGLMTDRKRIQRALLEVIAIRLATSRDALDEYITKTLLSHSGPLESLQDCVEVSLRNLTNMGFVSVDDCENYQPTKLGRAIVASALDPEDGVFIHKELERALQAFVMDGEMHILYTFTPVQDSGIKINWQVFRNEMDNMDESGHRVLGFLGLKRAVINRLAQGSALKETTAEEKEVVRVHRRFYMAFQLRDLCNEMPIHVVARKYDVPRGAVQTLSQTCNGFAAGMIKFCEYMDWGVMSAALDHFSDRLRAGAKADLLALAKITFVKSRTARVFWENGFRSIAAIANADPNELLPILMQAQPSKLRIKEQESIKYEGKLMAKARVISDSANRLWRIQMQQEVYEEE
;
A
#
# COMPACT_ATOMS: atom_id res chain seq x y z
N MET A 1 -70.06 10.09 32.73
CA MET A 1 -70.52 11.50 32.75
C MET A 1 -69.63 12.27 31.81
N ALA A 2 -70.25 12.74 30.81
CA ALA A 2 -69.71 13.52 29.70
C ALA A 2 -69.19 14.91 30.10
N THR A 3 -68.24 15.39 29.37
CA THR A 3 -68.34 16.71 28.71
C THR A 3 -67.21 16.84 27.67
N ASN A 4 -67.67 17.01 26.45
CA ASN A 4 -66.96 17.51 25.29
C ASN A 4 -66.24 18.82 25.51
N ASN A 5 -65.14 19.03 24.85
CA ASN A 5 -64.89 20.27 24.12
C ASN A 5 -63.92 20.03 22.92
N SER A 6 -64.53 20.21 21.76
CA SER A 6 -63.91 20.30 20.47
C SER A 6 -63.22 21.67 20.29
N ILE A 7 -61.97 21.70 19.85
CA ILE A 7 -61.35 22.83 19.16
C ILE A 7 -60.66 22.33 17.90
N GLY A 8 -61.10 22.94 16.78
CA GLY A 8 -60.87 22.48 15.44
C GLY A 8 -59.44 22.68 14.93
N HIS A 9 -59.04 21.74 14.14
CA HIS A 9 -57.93 21.85 13.22
C HIS A 9 -58.19 22.87 12.12
N LYS A 10 -57.35 23.89 12.03
CA LYS A 10 -57.12 24.64 10.79
C LYS A 10 -55.87 24.16 10.13
N THR A 11 -56.05 23.72 8.90
CA THR A 11 -55.01 23.17 8.00
C THR A 11 -54.03 24.25 7.55
N SER A 12 -52.76 23.96 7.65
CA SER A 12 -51.61 24.74 7.21
C SER A 12 -51.41 24.65 5.68
N VAL A 13 -52.29 25.23 4.89
CA VAL A 13 -52.14 25.34 3.43
C VAL A 13 -52.17 26.77 2.90
N GLU A 14 -52.42 27.78 3.75
CA GLU A 14 -52.61 29.16 3.28
C GLU A 14 -51.46 30.13 3.56
N VAL A 15 -50.23 29.65 3.90
CA VAL A 15 -49.07 30.53 4.16
C VAL A 15 -48.01 30.48 3.07
N ALA A 16 -48.20 29.68 2.01
CA ALA A 16 -47.23 29.52 0.95
C ALA A 16 -47.42 30.40 -0.30
N GLU A 17 -48.47 31.20 -0.38
CA GLU A 17 -48.78 31.99 -1.61
C GLU A 17 -48.38 33.46 -1.57
N GLU A 18 -47.78 33.99 -0.53
CA GLU A 18 -47.54 35.46 -0.42
C GLU A 18 -46.08 35.89 -0.51
N GLN A 19 -45.12 35.00 -0.84
CA GLN A 19 -43.70 35.34 -1.07
C GLN A 19 -43.19 35.14 -2.49
N GLY A 20 -44.05 34.88 -3.45
CA GLY A 20 -43.71 34.59 -4.86
C GLY A 20 -43.88 35.77 -5.84
N ARG A 21 -43.78 37.04 -5.44
CA ARG A 21 -43.83 38.17 -6.40
C ARG A 21 -42.85 39.26 -6.02
N ARG A 22 -41.62 39.17 -6.44
CA ARG A 22 -40.70 40.28 -6.78
C ARG A 22 -39.36 39.72 -7.29
N TYR A 23 -39.26 39.56 -8.59
CA TYR A 23 -38.05 39.81 -9.41
C TYR A 23 -38.45 39.59 -10.84
N HIS A 24 -38.88 40.66 -11.49
CA HIS A 24 -38.98 40.74 -12.95
C HIS A 24 -37.84 41.59 -13.50
N ALA A 25 -37.11 40.95 -14.43
CA ALA A 25 -36.56 41.50 -15.65
C ALA A 25 -35.68 42.77 -15.61
N VAL A 26 -34.40 42.55 -15.95
CA VAL A 26 -33.72 43.44 -16.89
C VAL A 26 -32.99 42.58 -17.92
N THR A 27 -33.59 42.43 -19.06
CA THR A 27 -33.01 41.96 -20.31
C THR A 27 -32.33 43.14 -20.99
N THR A 28 -31.04 43.12 -21.17
CA THR A 28 -30.36 44.05 -22.10
C THR A 28 -29.61 43.22 -23.15
N THR A 29 -30.19 43.20 -24.33
CA THR A 29 -29.65 42.84 -25.60
C THR A 29 -28.47 43.74 -25.96
N ILE A 30 -27.29 43.15 -26.23
CA ILE A 30 -26.24 43.82 -26.98
C ILE A 30 -25.88 42.96 -28.20
N ALA A 31 -26.11 43.62 -29.35
CA ALA A 31 -25.89 43.08 -30.69
C ALA A 31 -24.41 42.87 -30.99
N GLY A 32 -24.19 41.97 -31.94
CA GLY A 32 -22.87 41.49 -32.39
C GLY A 32 -21.98 42.56 -33.02
N GLN A 33 -20.70 42.35 -32.84
CA GLN A 33 -19.67 42.87 -33.73
C GLN A 33 -18.72 41.77 -34.18
N LYS A 34 -18.66 41.63 -35.49
CA LYS A 34 -17.75 40.77 -36.25
C LYS A 34 -16.31 41.28 -36.11
N ARG A 35 -15.39 40.38 -35.78
CA ARG A 35 -13.95 40.64 -35.96
C ARG A 35 -13.50 40.36 -37.39
N PRO A 36 -12.60 41.16 -37.95
CA PRO A 36 -11.99 40.89 -39.25
C PRO A 36 -10.79 39.95 -39.09
N ARG A 37 -10.67 39.10 -40.09
CA ARG A 37 -9.58 38.19 -40.36
C ARG A 37 -8.31 38.98 -40.69
N ALA A 38 -7.17 38.69 -40.06
CA ALA A 38 -5.87 39.16 -40.51
C ALA A 38 -5.07 38.00 -41.06
N GLU A 39 -4.52 38.22 -42.24
CA GLU A 39 -3.74 37.29 -43.04
C GLU A 39 -2.33 37.09 -42.50
N SER A 40 -1.81 35.90 -42.79
CA SER A 40 -0.47 35.42 -42.47
C SER A 40 0.62 36.13 -43.28
N ALA A 41 1.73 36.40 -42.65
CA ALA A 41 3.01 36.61 -43.32
C ALA A 41 4.11 35.86 -42.57
N HIS A 42 4.67 34.87 -43.23
CA HIS A 42 5.93 34.23 -42.83
C HIS A 42 7.14 35.11 -43.13
N PRO A 43 8.18 35.03 -42.34
CA PRO A 43 9.53 35.26 -42.82
C PRO A 43 10.38 33.98 -42.74
N THR A 44 10.94 33.71 -43.89
CA THR A 44 11.97 32.72 -44.21
C THR A 44 13.27 32.93 -43.41
N ALA A 45 13.82 31.85 -42.89
CA ALA A 45 15.18 31.82 -42.35
C ALA A 45 16.21 31.46 -43.45
N PRO A 46 17.41 31.98 -43.41
CA PRO A 46 18.49 31.60 -44.32
C PRO A 46 19.28 30.39 -43.79
N LYS A 47 19.58 29.49 -44.72
CA LYS A 47 20.51 28.38 -44.54
C LYS A 47 21.95 28.87 -44.53
N PRO A 48 22.86 28.31 -43.70
CA PRO A 48 24.29 28.45 -43.94
C PRO A 48 24.82 27.32 -44.82
N THR A 49 25.60 27.70 -45.73
CA THR A 49 26.37 26.92 -46.72
C THR A 49 27.57 26.25 -46.08
N ILE A 50 27.81 25.01 -46.46
CA ILE A 50 28.99 24.23 -46.12
C ILE A 50 30.03 24.42 -47.20
N SER A 51 31.28 24.60 -46.82
CA SER A 51 32.44 24.25 -47.63
C SER A 51 33.61 23.81 -46.78
N PRO A 52 34.43 22.85 -47.23
CA PRO A 52 35.31 22.03 -46.44
C PRO A 52 36.74 22.48 -46.42
N SER A 53 37.47 22.25 -45.35
CA SER A 53 38.93 22.22 -45.35
C SER A 53 39.54 21.26 -44.35
N HIS A 54 40.31 20.41 -44.86
CA HIS A 54 41.34 19.47 -44.53
C HIS A 54 41.95 19.44 -43.08
N THR A 55 41.97 18.20 -42.61
CA THR A 55 43.08 17.42 -41.97
C THR A 55 43.85 18.01 -40.76
N SER A 56 43.69 17.33 -39.62
CA SER A 56 44.85 16.69 -39.00
C SER A 56 44.43 15.73 -37.84
N LEU A 57 44.91 14.53 -37.87
CA LEU A 57 44.87 13.49 -36.86
C LEU A 57 45.60 13.95 -35.59
N VAL A 58 44.89 14.14 -34.50
CA VAL A 58 45.45 14.08 -33.16
C VAL A 58 44.59 13.16 -32.35
N GLN A 59 45.14 11.99 -32.03
CA GLN A 59 44.62 11.05 -31.06
C GLN A 59 44.36 11.81 -29.72
N ARG A 60 43.12 11.99 -29.38
CA ARG A 60 42.72 12.31 -28.00
C ARG A 60 42.13 11.05 -27.38
N ALA A 61 42.89 10.53 -26.45
CA ALA A 61 42.39 9.54 -25.49
C ALA A 61 41.11 10.06 -24.85
N SER A 62 40.02 9.31 -25.01
CA SER A 62 38.76 9.56 -24.33
C SER A 62 38.98 9.30 -22.85
N SER A 63 39.09 10.36 -22.07
CA SER A 63 38.97 10.29 -20.61
C SER A 63 37.51 10.05 -20.29
N LEU A 64 37.21 8.85 -19.86
CA LEU A 64 35.96 8.52 -19.16
C LEU A 64 35.83 9.45 -17.94
N PRO A 65 34.61 9.92 -17.60
CA PRO A 65 34.40 10.66 -16.38
C PRO A 65 34.80 9.80 -15.17
N PRO A 66 35.39 10.40 -14.12
CA PRO A 66 35.83 9.65 -12.95
C PRO A 66 34.63 8.92 -12.33
N GLY A 67 34.77 7.62 -12.16
CA GLY A 67 33.83 6.81 -11.41
C GLY A 67 33.68 7.33 -9.98
N PRO A 68 32.59 7.01 -9.27
CA PRO A 68 32.37 7.47 -7.91
C PRO A 68 33.60 7.13 -7.04
N PRO A 69 33.97 8.02 -6.11
CA PRO A 69 35.18 7.83 -5.32
C PRO A 69 35.13 6.49 -4.60
N LYS A 70 36.18 5.70 -4.75
CA LYS A 70 36.38 4.47 -3.98
C LYS A 70 36.32 4.85 -2.51
N LEU A 71 35.60 4.08 -1.71
CA LEU A 71 35.59 4.19 -0.26
C LEU A 71 37.03 4.23 0.24
N VAL A 72 37.52 5.43 0.57
CA VAL A 72 38.75 5.57 1.32
C VAL A 72 38.41 5.17 2.74
N ALA A 73 38.85 3.99 3.13
CA ALA A 73 38.73 3.56 4.50
C ALA A 73 39.46 4.57 5.40
N SER A 74 38.75 5.19 6.34
CA SER A 74 39.40 5.91 7.43
C SER A 74 40.43 4.99 8.10
N PRO A 75 41.53 5.49 8.68
CA PRO A 75 42.58 4.62 9.21
C PRO A 75 42.00 3.71 10.27
N ILE A 76 41.84 2.49 9.89
CA ILE A 76 41.38 1.39 10.73
C ILE A 76 42.64 0.79 11.31
N ILE A 77 42.73 0.73 12.63
CA ILE A 77 43.76 -0.07 13.30
C ILE A 77 43.50 -1.50 12.91
N SER A 78 44.20 -1.99 11.88
CA SER A 78 44.14 -3.38 11.47
C SER A 78 44.81 -4.23 12.53
N LEU A 79 44.01 -4.99 13.26
CA LEU A 79 44.54 -6.15 13.97
C LEU A 79 45.05 -7.13 12.92
N SER A 80 46.36 -7.13 12.69
CA SER A 80 47.18 -8.06 11.82
C SER A 80 46.57 -8.45 10.46
N PRO A 81 47.33 -8.54 9.40
CA PRO A 81 46.77 -8.86 8.09
C PRO A 81 45.97 -10.15 8.18
N ALA A 82 44.71 -10.05 8.00
CA ALA A 82 43.85 -11.20 7.85
C ALA A 82 44.41 -12.03 6.70
N ALA A 83 44.56 -13.34 6.90
CA ALA A 83 44.76 -14.24 5.79
C ALA A 83 43.71 -13.89 4.74
N THR A 84 44.13 -13.75 3.49
CA THR A 84 43.25 -13.48 2.35
C THR A 84 42.11 -14.48 2.37
N GLN A 85 40.98 -14.07 2.92
CA GLN A 85 39.76 -14.83 2.80
C GLN A 85 39.35 -14.74 1.33
N GLY A 86 39.08 -15.87 0.72
CA GLY A 86 38.54 -15.91 -0.63
C GLY A 86 37.30 -15.03 -0.79
N PRO A 87 36.90 -14.71 -2.03
CA PRO A 87 35.71 -13.89 -2.29
C PRO A 87 34.49 -14.50 -1.63
N SER A 88 33.55 -13.66 -1.17
CA SER A 88 32.32 -14.12 -0.56
C SER A 88 31.54 -15.04 -1.51
N GLU A 89 30.64 -15.86 -0.99
CA GLU A 89 29.80 -16.74 -1.81
C GLU A 89 29.10 -15.98 -2.94
N TYR A 90 28.65 -14.77 -2.67
CA TYR A 90 28.00 -13.90 -3.66
C TYR A 90 28.99 -13.35 -4.69
N THR A 91 30.22 -13.08 -4.32
CA THR A 91 31.28 -12.68 -5.26
C THR A 91 31.63 -13.84 -6.18
N GLN A 92 31.77 -15.07 -5.64
CA GLN A 92 31.98 -16.28 -6.44
C GLN A 92 30.82 -16.53 -7.41
N ARG A 93 29.57 -16.36 -6.97
CA ARG A 93 28.39 -16.48 -7.84
C ARG A 93 28.36 -15.42 -8.94
N ARG A 94 28.87 -14.22 -8.68
CA ARG A 94 29.01 -13.18 -9.70
C ARG A 94 30.00 -13.58 -10.78
N GLU A 95 31.11 -14.20 -10.43
CA GLU A 95 32.10 -14.72 -11.38
C GLU A 95 31.50 -15.84 -12.23
N LEU A 96 30.70 -16.72 -11.62
CA LEU A 96 30.02 -17.83 -12.30
C LEU A 96 28.81 -17.36 -13.16
N GLN A 97 28.19 -16.22 -12.84
CA GLN A 97 27.04 -15.67 -13.54
C GLN A 97 27.27 -14.20 -13.92
N PRO A 98 28.24 -13.91 -14.81
CA PRO A 98 28.50 -12.54 -15.22
C PRO A 98 27.25 -11.93 -15.86
N THR A 99 27.03 -10.63 -15.63
CA THR A 99 26.00 -9.89 -16.36
C THR A 99 26.32 -10.01 -17.85
N PRO A 100 25.40 -10.54 -18.68
CA PRO A 100 25.72 -10.78 -20.08
C PRO A 100 26.10 -9.47 -20.76
N SER A 101 27.17 -9.51 -21.53
CA SER A 101 27.50 -8.45 -22.46
C SER A 101 26.38 -8.34 -23.49
N SER A 102 25.99 -7.13 -23.84
CA SER A 102 24.78 -6.76 -24.58
C SER A 102 24.63 -7.35 -26.00
N SER A 103 25.57 -8.21 -26.48
CA SER A 103 25.74 -8.40 -27.92
C SER A 103 25.56 -9.80 -28.47
N SER A 104 25.42 -10.85 -27.68
CA SER A 104 25.52 -12.21 -28.19
C SER A 104 24.21 -12.98 -28.41
N ASP A 105 23.09 -12.56 -27.82
CA ASP A 105 21.83 -13.29 -27.93
C ASP A 105 20.68 -12.34 -28.33
N PRO A 106 20.21 -12.40 -29.57
CA PRO A 106 19.13 -11.55 -30.08
C PRO A 106 17.84 -11.67 -29.27
N LEU A 107 17.57 -12.85 -28.67
CA LEU A 107 16.39 -13.10 -27.85
C LEU A 107 16.42 -12.39 -26.48
N LEU A 108 17.50 -11.75 -26.10
CA LEU A 108 17.54 -10.89 -24.93
C LEU A 108 16.96 -9.50 -25.19
N ALA A 109 16.83 -9.09 -26.45
CA ALA A 109 16.24 -7.82 -26.81
C ALA A 109 14.70 -7.85 -26.65
N LEU A 110 14.14 -6.91 -25.90
CA LEU A 110 12.69 -6.77 -25.74
C LEU A 110 11.96 -6.55 -27.06
N ALA A 111 12.63 -5.92 -28.04
CA ALA A 111 12.08 -5.67 -29.37
C ALA A 111 12.01 -6.92 -30.28
N HIS A 112 12.53 -8.07 -29.81
CA HIS A 112 12.54 -9.27 -30.64
C HIS A 112 11.09 -9.75 -30.93
N PRO A 113 10.75 -10.09 -32.20
CA PRO A 113 9.39 -10.47 -32.61
C PRO A 113 8.81 -11.66 -31.82
N TYR A 114 9.66 -12.54 -31.31
CA TYR A 114 9.26 -13.66 -30.48
C TYR A 114 8.38 -13.28 -29.28
N TYR A 115 8.56 -12.06 -28.76
CA TYR A 115 7.76 -11.59 -27.62
C TYR A 115 6.49 -10.87 -28.05
N GLY A 116 6.31 -10.51 -29.31
CA GLY A 116 5.10 -9.85 -29.83
C GLY A 116 4.79 -8.47 -29.20
N LEU A 117 5.77 -7.83 -28.54
CA LEU A 117 5.52 -6.56 -27.84
C LEU A 117 5.28 -5.41 -28.84
N PRO A 118 4.22 -4.58 -28.63
CA PRO A 118 4.00 -3.38 -29.43
C PRO A 118 5.21 -2.44 -29.40
N ARG A 119 5.50 -1.79 -30.54
CA ARG A 119 6.64 -0.86 -30.64
C ARG A 119 6.57 0.31 -29.63
N SER A 120 5.37 0.83 -29.35
CA SER A 120 5.15 1.87 -28.35
C SER A 120 5.58 1.41 -26.96
N LEU A 121 5.22 0.20 -26.60
CA LEU A 121 5.57 -0.41 -25.32
C LEU A 121 7.08 -0.64 -25.19
N VAL A 122 7.72 -1.19 -26.22
CA VAL A 122 9.18 -1.38 -26.23
C VAL A 122 9.89 -0.03 -26.05
N ARG A 123 9.40 1.02 -26.72
CA ARG A 123 9.93 2.39 -26.55
C ARG A 123 9.80 2.88 -25.11
N ASN A 124 8.66 2.62 -24.48
CA ASN A 124 8.44 2.99 -23.08
C ASN A 124 9.39 2.24 -22.15
N PHE A 125 9.62 0.95 -22.35
CA PHE A 125 10.66 0.23 -21.59
C PHE A 125 12.05 0.82 -21.81
N TYR A 126 12.39 1.19 -23.04
CA TYR A 126 13.69 1.80 -23.34
C TYR A 126 13.86 3.17 -22.65
N SER A 127 12.82 3.99 -22.60
CA SER A 127 12.85 5.27 -21.89
C SER A 127 13.05 5.10 -20.38
N LEU A 128 12.59 3.96 -19.81
CA LEU A 128 12.79 3.56 -18.43
C LEU A 128 14.14 2.85 -18.20
N GLY A 129 15.02 2.80 -19.20
CA GLY A 129 16.36 2.19 -19.09
C GLY A 129 16.39 0.67 -19.24
N ILE A 130 15.26 0.03 -19.60
CA ILE A 130 15.18 -1.43 -19.77
C ILE A 130 15.28 -1.76 -21.27
N LYS A 131 16.49 -2.09 -21.72
CA LYS A 131 16.77 -2.40 -23.13
C LYS A 131 16.81 -3.88 -23.42
N ILE A 132 17.30 -4.67 -22.48
CA ILE A 132 17.52 -6.12 -22.59
C ILE A 132 17.00 -6.84 -21.35
N MET A 133 16.59 -8.08 -21.54
CA MET A 133 16.22 -9.00 -20.47
C MET A 133 17.45 -9.73 -19.92
N TYR A 134 17.35 -10.22 -18.69
CA TYR A 134 18.31 -11.17 -18.17
C TYR A 134 18.12 -12.56 -18.79
N PRO A 135 19.20 -13.37 -18.91
CA PRO A 135 19.10 -14.73 -19.46
C PRO A 135 18.05 -15.59 -18.77
N TRP A 136 17.93 -15.47 -17.43
CA TRP A 136 16.93 -16.21 -16.68
C TRP A 136 15.49 -15.80 -17.02
N GLN A 137 15.24 -14.50 -17.28
CA GLN A 137 13.91 -13.99 -17.68
C GLN A 137 13.52 -14.57 -19.04
N LYS A 138 14.47 -14.59 -19.99
CA LYS A 138 14.29 -15.26 -21.28
C LYS A 138 13.97 -16.75 -21.10
N ALA A 139 14.77 -17.45 -20.28
CA ALA A 139 14.57 -18.88 -20.04
C ALA A 139 13.19 -19.15 -19.40
N CYS A 140 12.79 -18.35 -18.43
CA CYS A 140 11.49 -18.44 -17.78
C CYS A 140 10.33 -18.23 -18.79
N LEU A 141 10.41 -17.22 -19.64
CA LEU A 141 9.36 -16.89 -20.62
C LEU A 141 9.26 -17.91 -21.77
N ARG A 142 10.31 -18.70 -22.02
CA ARG A 142 10.31 -19.74 -23.06
C ARG A 142 9.64 -21.05 -22.65
N GLY A 143 9.13 -21.15 -21.44
CA GLY A 143 8.34 -22.32 -21.02
C GLY A 143 7.14 -22.55 -21.98
N PRO A 144 6.82 -23.82 -22.26
CA PRO A 144 5.78 -24.18 -23.25
C PRO A 144 4.42 -23.63 -22.83
N GLY A 145 3.69 -23.03 -23.79
CA GLY A 145 2.34 -22.47 -23.58
C GLY A 145 2.29 -21.21 -22.70
N LEU A 146 3.45 -20.73 -22.19
CA LEU A 146 3.45 -19.58 -21.29
C LEU A 146 3.11 -18.28 -22.02
N LEU A 147 3.74 -18.02 -23.15
CA LEU A 147 3.48 -16.81 -23.92
C LEU A 147 2.09 -16.81 -24.55
N ALA A 148 1.60 -17.95 -24.97
CA ALA A 148 0.24 -18.12 -25.47
C ALA A 148 -0.86 -18.02 -24.38
N GLY A 149 -0.48 -17.98 -23.10
CA GLY A 149 -1.47 -17.94 -22.00
C GLY A 149 -2.19 -19.24 -21.72
N GLU A 150 -1.72 -20.33 -22.28
CA GLU A 150 -2.32 -21.67 -22.16
C GLU A 150 -1.95 -22.36 -20.86
N ARG A 151 -0.83 -21.96 -20.25
CA ARG A 151 -0.29 -22.61 -19.05
C ARG A 151 0.01 -21.59 -17.96
N ASN A 152 -0.27 -21.97 -16.73
CA ASN A 152 0.08 -21.19 -15.55
C ASN A 152 1.60 -21.20 -15.30
N LEU A 153 2.08 -20.21 -14.56
CA LEU A 153 3.51 -20.07 -14.22
C LEU A 153 3.69 -19.79 -12.73
N VAL A 154 4.58 -20.50 -12.07
CA VAL A 154 5.07 -20.15 -10.74
C VAL A 154 6.58 -19.98 -10.81
N TYR A 155 7.10 -18.83 -10.39
CA TYR A 155 8.55 -18.62 -10.42
C TYR A 155 9.07 -17.89 -9.19
N SER A 156 10.32 -18.26 -8.83
CA SER A 156 11.07 -17.67 -7.74
C SER A 156 12.34 -17.03 -8.26
N ALA A 157 12.55 -15.75 -7.88
CA ALA A 157 13.78 -15.04 -8.16
C ALA A 157 14.08 -14.03 -7.05
N PRO A 158 15.34 -13.82 -6.66
CA PRO A 158 15.69 -12.95 -5.55
C PRO A 158 15.18 -11.53 -5.70
N THR A 159 15.00 -10.83 -4.58
CA THR A 159 14.71 -9.38 -4.58
C THR A 159 15.82 -8.64 -5.35
N GLY A 160 15.44 -7.71 -6.22
CA GLY A 160 16.39 -7.04 -7.13
C GLY A 160 16.81 -7.86 -8.34
N GLY A 161 16.40 -9.13 -8.47
CA GLY A 161 16.67 -10.00 -9.62
C GLY A 161 15.87 -9.67 -10.89
N GLY A 162 14.92 -8.72 -10.82
CA GLY A 162 14.12 -8.31 -11.99
C GLY A 162 12.84 -9.12 -12.20
N LYS A 163 12.25 -9.72 -11.16
CA LYS A 163 10.99 -10.50 -11.22
C LYS A 163 9.89 -9.79 -11.99
N SER A 164 9.65 -8.53 -11.66
CA SER A 164 8.54 -7.76 -12.22
C SER A 164 8.53 -7.72 -13.73
N LEU A 165 9.68 -7.74 -14.41
CA LEU A 165 9.72 -7.68 -15.87
C LEU A 165 9.08 -8.91 -16.52
N VAL A 166 9.19 -10.11 -15.92
CA VAL A 166 8.55 -11.33 -16.42
C VAL A 166 7.02 -11.17 -16.33
N ALA A 167 6.52 -10.67 -15.22
CA ALA A 167 5.10 -10.38 -15.02
C ALA A 167 4.65 -9.19 -15.89
N ASP A 168 5.36 -8.04 -15.83
CA ASP A 168 5.04 -6.83 -16.59
C ASP A 168 5.09 -7.09 -18.11
N GLY A 169 6.09 -7.83 -18.59
CA GLY A 169 6.21 -8.27 -19.97
C GLY A 169 5.02 -9.13 -20.40
N LYS A 170 4.54 -10.00 -19.51
CA LYS A 170 3.35 -10.81 -19.77
C LYS A 170 2.04 -10.04 -19.66
N PHE A 171 1.91 -9.09 -18.75
CA PHE A 171 0.74 -8.25 -18.65
C PHE A 171 0.46 -7.49 -19.93
N VAL A 172 1.51 -6.94 -20.49
CA VAL A 172 1.42 -6.10 -21.66
C VAL A 172 1.61 -6.93 -22.91
N HIS A 173 2.32 -8.06 -22.81
CA HIS A 173 2.41 -9.05 -23.87
C HIS A 173 1.11 -9.80 -24.05
N HIS A 174 0.23 -9.81 -23.08
CA HIS A 174 -1.08 -10.29 -23.37
C HIS A 174 -1.70 -9.27 -24.33
N SER A 175 -1.22 -9.40 -25.56
CA SER A 175 -1.94 -9.08 -26.77
C SER A 175 -3.45 -9.30 -26.63
N ARG A 176 -3.89 -10.16 -25.72
CA ARG A 176 -5.31 -10.34 -25.41
C ARG A 176 -5.99 -9.11 -24.83
N VAL A 177 -5.34 -8.25 -24.02
CA VAL A 177 -5.88 -6.93 -23.71
C VAL A 177 -5.86 -6.03 -24.93
N LEU A 178 -4.93 -6.29 -25.85
CA LEU A 178 -4.80 -5.59 -27.11
C LEU A 178 -5.50 -6.32 -28.27
N GLU A 179 -5.81 -7.61 -28.16
CA GLU A 179 -6.44 -8.41 -29.21
C GLU A 179 -7.92 -8.67 -28.96
N GLU A 180 -8.33 -8.80 -27.70
CA GLU A 180 -9.71 -9.06 -27.34
C GLU A 180 -10.37 -7.83 -26.71
N LYS A 181 -11.52 -7.43 -27.24
CA LYS A 181 -12.34 -6.36 -26.68
C LYS A 181 -12.74 -6.68 -25.23
N ASN A 182 -12.54 -5.73 -24.34
CA ASN A 182 -12.86 -5.84 -22.91
C ASN A 182 -12.06 -6.87 -22.10
N ALA A 183 -10.98 -7.44 -22.63
CA ALA A 183 -10.11 -8.31 -21.86
C ALA A 183 -9.52 -7.58 -20.65
N LYS A 184 -9.45 -8.27 -19.51
CA LYS A 184 -9.00 -7.73 -18.24
C LYS A 184 -7.89 -8.57 -17.63
N VAL A 185 -7.01 -7.88 -16.92
CA VAL A 185 -5.90 -8.50 -16.20
C VAL A 185 -5.87 -7.95 -14.77
N LEU A 186 -5.61 -8.81 -13.80
CA LEU A 186 -5.45 -8.42 -12.40
C LEU A 186 -4.01 -8.66 -11.92
N LEU A 187 -3.47 -7.69 -11.23
CA LEU A 187 -2.24 -7.81 -10.45
C LEU A 187 -2.57 -7.71 -8.97
N VAL A 188 -2.29 -8.76 -8.24
CA VAL A 188 -2.59 -8.88 -6.81
C VAL A 188 -1.32 -8.70 -6.00
N LEU A 189 -1.36 -7.77 -5.08
CA LEU A 189 -0.23 -7.36 -4.25
C LEU A 189 -0.63 -7.34 -2.77
N PRO A 190 0.28 -7.66 -1.85
CA PRO A 190 -0.09 -7.74 -0.44
C PRO A 190 -0.32 -6.38 0.23
N TYR A 191 0.28 -5.29 -0.26
CA TYR A 191 0.28 -4.01 0.44
C TYR A 191 -0.17 -2.85 -0.46
N VAL A 192 -0.93 -1.91 0.12
CA VAL A 192 -1.44 -0.71 -0.56
C VAL A 192 -0.31 0.11 -1.21
N ALA A 193 0.84 0.25 -0.53
CA ALA A 193 1.97 0.99 -1.06
C ALA A 193 2.52 0.38 -2.36
N LEU A 194 2.60 -0.97 -2.42
CA LEU A 194 2.99 -1.68 -3.64
C LEU A 194 1.98 -1.49 -4.76
N VAL A 195 0.68 -1.49 -4.44
CA VAL A 195 -0.38 -1.23 -5.42
C VAL A 195 -0.19 0.17 -6.03
N GLN A 196 0.03 1.18 -5.21
CA GLN A 196 0.23 2.56 -5.67
C GLN A 196 1.50 2.72 -6.52
N GLU A 197 2.60 2.10 -6.12
CA GLU A 197 3.86 2.07 -6.89
C GLU A 197 3.66 1.40 -8.25
N LYS A 198 3.02 0.22 -8.26
CA LYS A 198 2.77 -0.54 -9.47
C LYS A 198 1.78 0.14 -10.42
N VAL A 199 0.75 0.80 -9.93
CA VAL A 199 -0.15 1.61 -10.76
C VAL A 199 0.62 2.70 -11.47
N ARG A 200 1.49 3.43 -10.77
CA ARG A 200 2.34 4.47 -11.39
C ARG A 200 3.28 3.88 -12.43
N TRP A 201 3.94 2.79 -12.10
CA TRP A 201 4.84 2.07 -13.00
C TRP A 201 4.13 1.58 -14.26
N LEU A 202 3.00 0.89 -14.12
CA LEU A 202 2.25 0.36 -15.26
C LEU A 202 1.68 1.48 -16.13
N ARG A 203 1.19 2.58 -15.56
CA ARG A 203 0.76 3.75 -16.33
C ARG A 203 1.87 4.32 -17.21
N ASN A 204 3.10 4.39 -16.68
CA ASN A 204 4.26 4.83 -17.46
C ASN A 204 4.60 3.87 -18.59
N ILE A 205 4.48 2.55 -18.36
CA ILE A 205 4.75 1.53 -19.37
C ILE A 205 3.70 1.56 -20.50
N VAL A 206 2.41 1.69 -20.16
CA VAL A 206 1.32 1.63 -21.16
C VAL A 206 1.00 2.99 -21.77
N GLN A 207 1.70 4.05 -21.41
CA GLN A 207 1.45 5.39 -21.92
C GLN A 207 1.53 5.42 -23.46
N GLY A 208 0.45 5.89 -24.11
CA GLY A 208 0.37 5.97 -25.57
C GLY A 208 0.25 4.61 -26.28
N VAL A 209 -0.04 3.54 -25.56
CA VAL A 209 -0.39 2.24 -26.15
C VAL A 209 -1.88 2.23 -26.41
N MET A 210 -2.27 2.10 -27.68
CA MET A 210 -3.66 2.14 -28.14
C MET A 210 -4.25 0.73 -28.16
N LYS A 211 -5.54 0.62 -27.90
CA LYS A 211 -6.34 -0.60 -28.12
C LYS A 211 -6.64 -0.76 -29.60
N PRO A 212 -6.95 -1.99 -30.07
CA PRO A 212 -7.42 -2.19 -31.44
C PRO A 212 -8.73 -1.43 -31.68
N LYS A 213 -8.82 -0.74 -32.80
CA LYS A 213 -10.02 -0.03 -33.22
C LYS A 213 -11.00 -1.01 -33.86
N ASP A 214 -12.27 -0.92 -33.49
CA ASP A 214 -13.36 -1.59 -34.20
C ASP A 214 -13.68 -0.83 -35.51
N GLU A 215 -13.79 -1.53 -36.62
CA GLU A 215 -14.12 -0.95 -37.92
C GLU A 215 -15.61 -0.55 -38.08
N ILE A 216 -16.48 -0.81 -37.11
CA ILE A 216 -17.96 -0.87 -37.37
C ILE A 216 -18.77 0.27 -36.72
N ASP A 217 -18.23 1.18 -35.91
CA ASP A 217 -19.06 2.10 -35.11
C ASP A 217 -18.67 3.59 -35.19
N ASP A 218 -18.20 4.11 -36.28
CA ASP A 218 -17.81 5.53 -36.38
C ASP A 218 -19.01 6.51 -36.28
N GLU A 219 -20.23 6.11 -36.65
CA GLU A 219 -21.41 7.00 -36.64
C GLU A 219 -22.03 7.22 -35.24
N LYS A 220 -21.88 6.26 -34.32
CA LYS A 220 -22.36 6.40 -32.92
C LYS A 220 -21.35 7.01 -31.97
N ARG A 221 -20.13 7.25 -32.42
CA ARG A 221 -18.99 7.70 -31.57
C ARG A 221 -19.00 9.21 -31.26
N ILE A 222 -19.73 10.03 -31.96
CA ILE A 222 -19.59 11.50 -31.88
C ILE A 222 -20.05 12.06 -30.50
N TRP A 223 -20.90 11.37 -29.78
CA TRP A 223 -21.52 11.88 -28.54
C TRP A 223 -21.07 11.22 -27.22
N ARG A 224 -20.29 10.14 -27.25
CA ARG A 224 -19.96 9.34 -26.03
C ARG A 224 -18.47 9.08 -25.76
N GLN A 225 -17.55 9.64 -26.52
CA GLN A 225 -16.12 9.34 -26.31
C GLN A 225 -15.54 10.10 -25.10
N ARG A 226 -15.25 9.36 -24.02
CA ARG A 226 -14.19 9.76 -23.09
C ARG A 226 -12.88 9.70 -23.88
N ALA A 227 -12.05 10.74 -23.82
CA ALA A 227 -10.75 10.82 -24.50
C ALA A 227 -9.78 9.65 -24.17
N ASP A 228 -10.10 8.83 -23.17
CA ASP A 228 -9.28 7.72 -22.67
C ASP A 228 -9.78 6.32 -23.09
N GLU A 229 -10.88 6.19 -23.86
CA GLU A 229 -11.44 4.87 -24.21
C GLU A 229 -10.52 4.05 -25.12
N ASP A 230 -9.72 4.71 -25.94
CA ASP A 230 -8.79 4.07 -26.88
C ASP A 230 -7.45 3.69 -26.24
N THR A 231 -7.20 4.07 -25.00
CA THR A 231 -5.96 3.76 -24.28
C THR A 231 -6.17 2.69 -23.23
N ILE A 232 -5.08 2.02 -22.82
CA ILE A 232 -5.11 1.03 -21.75
C ILE A 232 -5.30 1.74 -20.40
N ARG A 233 -6.37 1.39 -19.68
CA ARG A 233 -6.72 1.97 -18.39
C ARG A 233 -6.14 1.12 -17.25
N VAL A 234 -5.24 1.71 -16.46
CA VAL A 234 -4.65 1.09 -15.26
C VAL A 234 -5.25 1.71 -14.02
N ILE A 235 -5.95 0.90 -13.23
CA ILE A 235 -6.63 1.35 -12.01
C ILE A 235 -6.19 0.54 -10.80
N GLY A 236 -5.99 1.24 -9.68
CA GLY A 236 -5.65 0.64 -8.38
C GLY A 236 -6.89 0.43 -7.51
N PHE A 237 -7.05 -0.78 -6.99
CA PHE A 237 -8.11 -1.17 -6.06
C PHE A 237 -7.53 -1.43 -4.67
N PHE A 238 -7.69 -0.48 -3.77
CA PHE A 238 -7.19 -0.57 -2.40
C PHE A 238 -8.04 0.25 -1.43
N GLY A 239 -7.95 -0.03 -0.15
CA GLY A 239 -8.66 0.72 0.89
C GLY A 239 -8.23 2.20 0.92
N GLY A 240 -9.20 3.11 1.14
CA GLY A 240 -8.95 4.55 1.19
C GLY A 240 -8.84 5.27 -0.16
N SER A 241 -9.11 4.59 -1.28
CA SER A 241 -9.22 5.26 -2.58
C SER A 241 -10.41 6.21 -2.62
N LYS A 242 -10.21 7.42 -3.18
CA LYS A 242 -11.29 8.41 -3.39
C LYS A 242 -12.28 8.00 -4.48
N ILE A 243 -11.87 7.16 -5.39
CA ILE A 243 -12.67 6.67 -6.52
C ILE A 243 -13.12 5.26 -6.18
N LYS A 244 -14.40 4.95 -6.39
CA LYS A 244 -14.96 3.59 -6.31
C LYS A 244 -15.02 3.02 -7.74
N PRO A 245 -13.90 2.51 -8.33
CA PRO A 245 -13.93 1.99 -9.68
C PRO A 245 -14.69 0.67 -9.73
N THR A 246 -15.40 0.48 -10.81
CA THR A 246 -16.16 -0.74 -11.11
C THR A 246 -15.38 -1.70 -12.00
N TRP A 247 -15.93 -2.88 -12.25
CA TRP A 247 -15.35 -3.87 -13.18
C TRP A 247 -15.16 -3.32 -14.59
N SER A 248 -16.03 -2.41 -15.05
CA SER A 248 -15.98 -1.80 -16.38
C SER A 248 -14.90 -0.74 -16.56
N ASP A 249 -14.37 -0.17 -15.47
CA ASP A 249 -13.53 1.02 -15.55
C ASP A 249 -12.06 0.75 -15.88
N PHE A 250 -11.61 -0.49 -15.87
CA PHE A 250 -10.20 -0.85 -16.03
C PHE A 250 -9.98 -1.92 -17.09
N ASP A 251 -8.78 -1.96 -17.62
CA ASP A 251 -8.23 -3.04 -18.43
C ASP A 251 -7.15 -3.79 -17.62
N ILE A 252 -6.33 -3.05 -16.85
CA ILE A 252 -5.38 -3.60 -15.89
C ILE A 252 -5.77 -3.13 -14.49
N GLY A 253 -6.23 -4.06 -13.66
CA GLY A 253 -6.54 -3.83 -12.25
C GLY A 253 -5.35 -4.19 -11.36
N VAL A 254 -4.90 -3.27 -10.52
CA VAL A 254 -3.87 -3.54 -9.50
C VAL A 254 -4.53 -3.51 -8.14
N CYS A 255 -4.53 -4.62 -7.44
CA CYS A 255 -5.39 -4.85 -6.27
C CYS A 255 -4.60 -5.28 -5.04
N THR A 256 -5.09 -4.94 -3.83
CA THR A 256 -4.71 -5.71 -2.64
C THR A 256 -5.40 -7.06 -2.65
N ILE A 257 -4.88 -8.02 -1.87
CA ILE A 257 -5.40 -9.39 -1.79
C ILE A 257 -6.91 -9.38 -1.51
N GLU A 258 -7.35 -8.62 -0.52
CA GLU A 258 -8.75 -8.51 -0.08
C GLU A 258 -9.64 -7.93 -1.18
N LYS A 259 -9.14 -6.87 -1.85
CA LYS A 259 -9.89 -6.22 -2.93
C LYS A 259 -9.96 -7.09 -4.19
N ALA A 260 -8.89 -7.83 -4.48
CA ALA A 260 -8.88 -8.78 -5.59
C ALA A 260 -9.89 -9.90 -5.36
N ASN A 261 -9.91 -10.51 -4.16
CA ASN A 261 -10.89 -11.55 -3.82
C ASN A 261 -12.34 -11.04 -3.92
N ALA A 262 -12.62 -9.86 -3.38
CA ALA A 262 -13.95 -9.25 -3.47
C ALA A 262 -14.34 -8.92 -4.92
N LEU A 263 -13.39 -8.42 -5.73
CA LEU A 263 -13.62 -8.07 -7.12
C LEU A 263 -13.91 -9.32 -7.97
N VAL A 264 -13.18 -10.41 -7.73
CA VAL A 264 -13.41 -11.71 -8.39
C VAL A 264 -14.77 -12.27 -7.98
N ASN A 265 -15.14 -12.23 -6.69
CA ASN A 265 -16.47 -12.68 -6.23
C ASN A 265 -17.59 -11.92 -6.94
N THR A 266 -17.52 -10.58 -6.98
CA THR A 266 -18.50 -9.75 -7.68
C THR A 266 -18.55 -10.08 -9.19
N ALA A 267 -17.40 -10.25 -9.83
CA ALA A 267 -17.34 -10.55 -11.25
C ALA A 267 -17.89 -11.94 -11.61
N ILE A 268 -17.79 -12.90 -10.69
CA ILE A 268 -18.41 -14.23 -10.85
C ILE A 268 -19.93 -14.10 -10.70
N ASP A 269 -20.41 -13.43 -9.66
CA ASP A 269 -21.83 -13.22 -9.38
C ASP A 269 -22.53 -12.46 -10.53
N ASP A 270 -21.87 -11.41 -11.05
CA ASP A 270 -22.36 -10.60 -12.20
C ASP A 270 -22.11 -11.26 -13.57
N CYS A 271 -21.57 -12.48 -13.64
CA CYS A 271 -21.20 -13.18 -14.88
C CYS A 271 -20.22 -12.39 -15.79
N THR A 272 -19.53 -11.38 -15.27
CA THR A 272 -18.56 -10.57 -16.01
C THR A 272 -17.14 -11.14 -15.97
N ILE A 273 -16.91 -12.18 -15.18
CA ILE A 273 -15.62 -12.85 -15.01
C ILE A 273 -15.03 -13.40 -16.33
N LYS A 274 -15.86 -13.66 -17.34
CA LYS A 274 -15.45 -14.15 -18.67
C LYS A 274 -14.42 -13.26 -19.38
N HIS A 275 -14.37 -11.99 -19.02
CA HIS A 275 -13.40 -11.03 -19.55
C HIS A 275 -12.03 -11.12 -18.86
N LEU A 276 -11.92 -11.81 -17.73
CA LEU A 276 -10.66 -11.99 -17.03
C LEU A 276 -9.80 -13.03 -17.75
N LYS A 277 -8.63 -12.63 -18.21
CA LYS A 277 -7.70 -13.49 -18.98
C LYS A 277 -6.49 -13.93 -18.18
N SER A 278 -6.01 -13.08 -17.27
CA SER A 278 -4.82 -13.40 -16.50
C SER A 278 -4.86 -12.74 -15.13
N VAL A 279 -4.31 -13.45 -14.14
CA VAL A 279 -4.11 -12.95 -12.79
C VAL A 279 -2.67 -13.18 -12.39
N VAL A 280 -2.00 -12.14 -11.91
CA VAL A 280 -0.66 -12.26 -11.32
C VAL A 280 -0.75 -12.11 -9.82
N LEU A 281 -0.22 -13.10 -9.12
CA LEU A 281 -0.08 -13.17 -7.68
C LEU A 281 1.36 -12.83 -7.31
N ASP A 282 1.62 -11.59 -6.92
CA ASP A 282 2.94 -11.18 -6.45
C ASP A 282 3.10 -11.51 -4.96
N GLU A 283 4.33 -11.79 -4.58
CA GLU A 283 4.68 -12.25 -3.23
C GLU A 283 3.86 -13.49 -2.81
N LEU A 284 3.80 -14.50 -3.68
CA LEU A 284 2.99 -15.71 -3.51
C LEU A 284 3.27 -16.45 -2.18
N HIS A 285 4.47 -16.28 -1.59
CA HIS A 285 4.77 -16.81 -0.26
C HIS A 285 3.86 -16.26 0.86
N MET A 286 3.13 -15.16 0.59
CA MET A 286 2.14 -14.63 1.53
C MET A 286 0.92 -15.55 1.75
N ILE A 287 0.79 -16.65 1.01
CA ILE A 287 -0.17 -17.71 1.33
C ILE A 287 0.01 -18.22 2.76
N ASP A 288 1.27 -18.24 3.26
CA ASP A 288 1.65 -18.63 4.61
C ASP A 288 1.39 -17.52 5.67
N ASP A 289 0.77 -16.39 5.30
CA ASP A 289 0.39 -15.33 6.24
C ASP A 289 -0.82 -15.74 7.06
N ASP A 290 -0.67 -15.78 8.39
CA ASP A 290 -1.69 -16.26 9.32
C ASP A 290 -3.02 -15.50 9.24
N HIS A 291 -3.03 -14.27 8.79
CA HIS A 291 -4.24 -13.45 8.85
C HIS A 291 -4.99 -13.37 7.53
N ARG A 292 -4.29 -13.36 6.39
CA ARG A 292 -4.90 -13.05 5.10
C ARG A 292 -4.36 -13.88 3.93
N GLY A 293 -3.37 -14.75 4.19
CA GLY A 293 -2.77 -15.61 3.16
C GLY A 293 -3.80 -16.54 2.54
N TYR A 294 -4.71 -17.09 3.34
CA TYR A 294 -5.78 -17.94 2.88
C TYR A 294 -6.68 -17.31 1.78
N LEU A 295 -6.81 -15.98 1.75
CA LEU A 295 -7.56 -15.29 0.68
C LEU A 295 -6.90 -15.43 -0.70
N MET A 296 -5.57 -15.52 -0.76
CA MET A 296 -4.86 -15.84 -2.00
C MET A 296 -5.17 -17.26 -2.48
N GLU A 297 -5.19 -18.21 -1.54
CA GLU A 297 -5.56 -19.60 -1.82
C GLU A 297 -7.01 -19.68 -2.33
N LEU A 298 -7.97 -19.05 -1.63
CA LEU A 298 -9.36 -19.00 -2.05
C LEU A 298 -9.53 -18.43 -3.45
N MET A 299 -8.85 -17.33 -3.74
CA MET A 299 -8.92 -16.72 -5.06
C MET A 299 -8.31 -17.62 -6.13
N GLY A 300 -7.14 -18.20 -5.89
CA GLY A 300 -6.50 -19.16 -6.80
C GLY A 300 -7.40 -20.36 -7.08
N THR A 301 -7.96 -20.96 -6.05
CA THR A 301 -8.87 -22.12 -6.16
C THR A 301 -10.14 -21.78 -6.94
N LYS A 302 -10.75 -20.61 -6.69
CA LYS A 302 -11.91 -20.15 -7.48
C LYS A 302 -11.57 -20.01 -8.97
N LEU A 303 -10.42 -19.41 -9.29
CA LEU A 303 -9.97 -19.26 -10.67
C LEU A 303 -9.71 -20.61 -11.36
N LEU A 304 -9.21 -21.63 -10.63
CA LEU A 304 -9.04 -23.00 -11.12
C LEU A 304 -10.37 -23.74 -11.29
N THR A 305 -11.43 -23.28 -10.62
CA THR A 305 -12.77 -23.89 -10.70
C THR A 305 -13.61 -23.30 -11.83
N LEU A 306 -13.22 -22.12 -12.36
CA LEU A 306 -13.95 -21.50 -13.47
C LEU A 306 -13.94 -22.39 -14.73
N PRO A 307 -15.04 -22.44 -15.49
CA PRO A 307 -15.11 -23.19 -16.74
C PRO A 307 -14.20 -22.60 -17.84
N GLN A 308 -13.94 -21.29 -17.81
CA GLN A 308 -13.00 -20.66 -18.73
C GLN A 308 -11.58 -20.62 -18.15
N PRO A 309 -10.55 -20.87 -18.95
CA PRO A 309 -9.19 -20.80 -18.49
C PRO A 309 -8.78 -19.35 -18.20
N VAL A 310 -8.30 -19.11 -17.00
CA VAL A 310 -7.64 -17.86 -16.60
C VAL A 310 -6.19 -18.18 -16.29
N GLN A 311 -5.24 -17.53 -16.97
CA GLN A 311 -3.83 -17.78 -16.70
C GLN A 311 -3.44 -17.21 -15.34
N ILE A 312 -2.88 -18.05 -14.46
CA ILE A 312 -2.39 -17.66 -13.15
C ILE A 312 -0.86 -17.60 -13.18
N ILE A 313 -0.29 -16.49 -12.74
CA ILE A 313 1.15 -16.26 -12.65
C ILE A 313 1.50 -15.96 -11.21
N GLY A 314 2.12 -16.92 -10.53
CA GLY A 314 2.62 -16.74 -9.17
C GLY A 314 4.09 -16.35 -9.16
N MET A 315 4.45 -15.31 -8.42
CA MET A 315 5.84 -14.91 -8.27
C MET A 315 6.22 -14.59 -6.83
N SER A 316 7.44 -14.91 -6.45
CA SER A 316 7.98 -14.58 -5.12
C SER A 316 9.50 -14.42 -5.13
N ALA A 317 10.01 -13.78 -4.08
CA ALA A 317 11.46 -13.72 -3.83
C ALA A 317 11.97 -14.89 -2.99
N THR A 318 11.10 -15.52 -2.23
CA THR A 318 11.43 -16.49 -1.19
C THR A 318 10.37 -17.59 -1.17
N MET A 319 10.66 -18.74 -1.78
CA MET A 319 9.83 -19.94 -1.71
C MET A 319 10.73 -21.16 -1.48
N SER A 320 10.30 -22.08 -0.63
CA SER A 320 11.01 -23.33 -0.36
C SER A 320 10.49 -24.49 -1.18
N ASN A 321 9.15 -24.57 -1.36
CA ASN A 321 8.47 -25.68 -2.01
C ASN A 321 7.70 -25.23 -3.24
N ILE A 322 8.39 -24.62 -4.18
CA ILE A 322 7.80 -24.13 -5.44
C ILE A 322 7.05 -25.21 -6.22
N SER A 323 7.51 -26.47 -6.10
CA SER A 323 6.88 -27.63 -6.75
C SER A 323 5.44 -27.87 -6.27
N LEU A 324 5.17 -27.73 -4.96
CA LEU A 324 3.85 -27.87 -4.40
C LEU A 324 2.89 -26.81 -4.97
N LEU A 325 3.33 -25.55 -4.99
CA LEU A 325 2.53 -24.46 -5.53
C LEU A 325 2.32 -24.60 -7.05
N ALA A 326 3.31 -25.09 -7.75
CA ALA A 326 3.19 -25.37 -9.17
C ALA A 326 2.21 -26.53 -9.45
N THR A 327 2.25 -27.57 -8.64
CA THR A 327 1.28 -28.69 -8.74
C THR A 327 -0.13 -28.21 -8.45
N TRP A 328 -0.33 -27.46 -7.37
CA TRP A 328 -1.63 -26.87 -7.03
C TRP A 328 -2.20 -26.03 -8.16
N LEU A 329 -1.41 -25.14 -8.73
CA LEU A 329 -1.86 -24.23 -9.80
C LEU A 329 -1.83 -24.84 -11.21
N GLY A 330 -1.41 -26.10 -11.37
CA GLY A 330 -1.17 -26.71 -12.69
C GLY A 330 -0.16 -25.92 -13.52
N ALA A 331 0.86 -25.37 -12.88
CA ALA A 331 1.76 -24.38 -13.44
C ALA A 331 3.12 -24.95 -13.84
N HIS A 332 3.77 -24.27 -14.79
CA HIS A 332 5.20 -24.47 -15.02
C HIS A 332 6.00 -23.78 -13.90
N SER A 333 6.93 -24.48 -13.28
CA SER A 333 7.78 -23.91 -12.23
C SER A 333 9.12 -23.45 -12.79
N TYR A 334 9.63 -22.31 -12.30
CA TYR A 334 10.94 -21.81 -12.63
C TYR A 334 11.60 -21.17 -11.40
N GLU A 335 12.81 -21.58 -11.10
CA GLU A 335 13.57 -21.02 -9.97
C GLU A 335 14.92 -20.49 -10.45
N THR A 336 15.32 -19.34 -9.91
CA THR A 336 16.64 -18.77 -10.14
C THR A 336 17.18 -18.11 -8.89
N ARG A 337 18.49 -18.22 -8.72
CA ARG A 337 19.25 -17.52 -7.68
C ARG A 337 20.00 -16.30 -8.23
N TYR A 338 19.77 -15.96 -9.50
CA TYR A 338 20.45 -14.86 -10.17
C TYR A 338 20.15 -13.51 -9.48
N ARG A 339 21.21 -12.79 -9.15
CA ARG A 339 21.15 -11.44 -8.62
C ARG A 339 22.19 -10.56 -9.32
N PRO A 340 21.78 -9.40 -9.88
CA PRO A 340 22.70 -8.53 -10.62
C PRO A 340 23.76 -7.86 -9.73
N VAL A 341 23.45 -7.63 -8.45
CA VAL A 341 24.36 -7.07 -7.44
C VAL A 341 24.52 -8.09 -6.33
N PRO A 342 25.72 -8.67 -6.11
CA PRO A 342 25.97 -9.62 -5.02
C PRO A 342 25.80 -8.94 -3.66
N ILE A 343 25.51 -9.74 -2.63
CA ILE A 343 25.38 -9.27 -1.25
C ILE A 343 26.44 -9.95 -0.40
N GLU A 344 27.12 -9.16 0.39
CA GLU A 344 28.00 -9.63 1.48
C GLU A 344 27.27 -9.49 2.82
N GLU A 345 27.28 -10.56 3.59
CA GLU A 345 26.57 -10.66 4.83
C GLU A 345 27.55 -10.70 6.00
N HIS A 346 27.23 -9.89 7.04
CA HIS A 346 28.08 -9.76 8.21
C HIS A 346 27.24 -9.84 9.48
N LEU A 347 27.82 -10.49 10.49
CA LEU A 347 27.36 -10.47 11.88
C LEU A 347 28.18 -9.44 12.64
N VAL A 348 27.51 -8.59 13.44
CA VAL A 348 28.18 -7.61 14.30
C VAL A 348 27.87 -7.94 15.77
N TYR A 349 28.90 -8.26 16.51
CA TYR A 349 28.82 -8.63 17.92
C TYR A 349 29.93 -7.94 18.71
N GLU A 350 29.55 -7.24 19.78
CA GLU A 350 30.46 -6.46 20.64
C GLU A 350 31.44 -5.57 19.87
N GLY A 351 30.93 -4.89 18.85
CA GLY A 351 31.72 -4.02 18.00
C GLY A 351 32.64 -4.74 16.98
N ASN A 352 32.69 -6.06 16.98
CA ASN A 352 33.47 -6.84 16.02
C ASN A 352 32.57 -7.29 14.87
N ILE A 353 33.09 -7.23 13.64
CA ILE A 353 32.42 -7.63 12.42
C ILE A 353 32.96 -8.99 11.97
N TYR A 354 32.07 -9.94 11.83
CA TYR A 354 32.35 -11.29 11.37
C TYR A 354 31.65 -11.56 10.03
N PRO A 355 32.34 -12.13 9.03
CA PRO A 355 31.71 -12.48 7.78
C PRO A 355 30.82 -13.70 7.97
N ALA A 356 29.66 -13.72 7.35
CA ALA A 356 28.80 -14.89 7.28
C ALA A 356 29.22 -15.80 6.11
N THR A 357 30.24 -16.63 6.33
CA THR A 357 30.81 -17.50 5.29
C THR A 357 30.06 -18.83 5.19
N THR A 358 30.02 -19.59 6.27
CA THR A 358 29.30 -20.86 6.35
C THR A 358 28.60 -21.00 7.69
N THR A 359 27.46 -21.71 7.72
CA THR A 359 26.68 -21.96 8.93
C THR A 359 27.54 -22.63 10.02
N SER A 360 28.32 -23.64 9.66
CA SER A 360 29.10 -24.40 10.62
C SER A 360 30.24 -23.60 11.25
N GLU A 361 30.89 -22.73 10.48
CA GLU A 361 31.95 -21.86 10.98
C GLU A 361 31.39 -20.74 11.85
N LEU A 362 30.27 -20.11 11.44
CA LEU A 362 29.66 -19.04 12.18
C LEU A 362 29.03 -19.55 13.49
N LEU A 363 28.41 -20.75 13.51
CA LEU A 363 27.92 -21.39 14.72
C LEU A 363 29.04 -21.76 15.70
N LYS A 364 30.17 -22.27 15.20
CA LYS A 364 31.36 -22.49 16.02
C LYS A 364 31.87 -21.19 16.61
N THR A 365 31.92 -20.14 15.81
CA THR A 365 32.30 -18.80 16.27
C THR A 365 31.38 -18.30 17.37
N ALA A 366 30.04 -18.40 17.17
CA ALA A 366 29.04 -18.00 18.15
C ALA A 366 29.17 -18.74 19.48
N LYS A 367 29.33 -20.08 19.44
CA LYS A 367 29.54 -20.92 20.62
C LYS A 367 30.83 -20.55 21.35
N ASN A 368 31.93 -20.30 20.62
CA ASN A 368 33.21 -19.88 21.21
C ASN A 368 33.12 -18.50 21.85
N LEU A 369 32.41 -17.57 21.24
CA LEU A 369 32.18 -16.22 21.76
C LEU A 369 31.32 -16.27 23.04
N ASN A 370 30.28 -17.12 23.06
CA ASN A 370 29.42 -17.31 24.27
C ASN A 370 30.17 -17.98 25.42
N ALA A 371 31.05 -18.95 25.13
CA ALA A 371 31.78 -19.69 26.15
C ALA A 371 32.96 -18.93 26.78
N ALA A 372 33.20 -17.67 26.38
CA ALA A 372 34.35 -16.85 26.83
C ALA A 372 35.73 -17.53 26.65
N THR A 373 35.82 -18.58 25.86
CA THR A 373 37.05 -19.36 25.61
C THR A 373 37.80 -18.76 24.41
N GLN A 374 38.69 -17.84 24.65
CA GLN A 374 39.45 -17.06 23.64
C GLN A 374 40.47 -17.85 22.82
N LYS A 375 40.39 -19.17 22.72
CA LYS A 375 41.46 -19.94 22.11
C LYS A 375 41.12 -20.43 20.76
N THR A 376 40.94 -19.88 19.73
CA THR A 376 40.74 -20.30 18.33
C THR A 376 39.35 -19.96 17.73
N GLY A 377 38.92 -18.73 17.89
CA GLY A 377 37.70 -18.22 17.22
C GLY A 377 37.98 -17.64 15.85
N SER A 378 37.02 -17.64 14.99
CA SER A 378 37.02 -16.91 13.71
C SER A 378 37.50 -15.47 13.93
N ARG A 379 38.49 -15.03 13.12
CA ARG A 379 39.01 -13.65 13.23
C ARG A 379 37.98 -12.67 12.75
N ALA A 380 37.69 -11.67 13.57
CA ALA A 380 36.91 -10.51 13.14
C ALA A 380 37.61 -9.85 11.95
N THR A 381 36.86 -9.54 10.90
CA THR A 381 37.39 -8.80 9.74
C THR A 381 37.68 -7.36 10.07
N ARG A 382 36.89 -6.79 10.98
CA ARG A 382 36.98 -5.38 11.36
C ARG A 382 36.41 -5.20 12.77
N ARG A 383 36.90 -4.19 13.47
CA ARG A 383 36.36 -3.74 14.75
C ARG A 383 35.86 -2.32 14.66
N ILE A 384 34.69 -2.08 15.22
CA ILE A 384 34.13 -0.74 15.42
C ILE A 384 34.59 -0.26 16.79
N GLU A 385 35.24 0.89 16.84
CA GLU A 385 35.71 1.44 18.08
C GLU A 385 34.56 1.92 18.98
N PRO A 386 34.65 1.70 20.29
CA PRO A 386 33.66 2.23 21.23
C PRO A 386 33.66 3.75 21.21
N SER A 387 32.48 4.35 21.22
CA SER A 387 32.37 5.80 21.31
C SER A 387 32.71 6.31 22.70
N GLY A 388 33.39 7.45 22.81
CA GLY A 388 33.64 8.15 24.08
C GLY A 388 32.38 8.82 24.66
N HIS A 389 31.27 8.86 23.94
CA HIS A 389 30.02 9.47 24.40
C HIS A 389 29.20 8.50 25.25
N LYS A 390 28.68 8.97 26.39
CA LYS A 390 27.84 8.16 27.29
C LYS A 390 26.61 7.56 26.59
N GLU A 391 26.09 8.25 25.61
CA GLU A 391 24.89 7.86 24.84
C GLU A 391 25.12 6.65 23.93
N PHE A 392 26.36 6.36 23.52
CA PHE A 392 26.75 5.26 22.63
C PHE A 392 27.53 4.14 23.34
N GLN A 393 27.31 3.97 24.64
CA GLN A 393 27.94 2.88 25.41
C GLN A 393 27.36 1.49 25.06
N ASP A 394 26.11 1.44 24.57
CA ASP A 394 25.55 0.19 24.04
C ASP A 394 26.29 -0.19 22.74
N PRO A 395 27.02 -1.32 22.71
CA PRO A 395 27.83 -1.69 21.55
C PRO A 395 26.98 -1.95 20.30
N VAL A 396 25.72 -2.36 20.45
CA VAL A 396 24.80 -2.56 19.30
C VAL A 396 24.39 -1.22 18.71
N LEU A 397 23.95 -0.29 19.54
CA LEU A 397 23.60 1.06 19.07
C LEU A 397 24.80 1.76 18.46
N ASN A 398 25.97 1.69 19.12
CA ASN A 398 27.21 2.26 18.60
C ASN A 398 27.55 1.70 17.21
N ALA A 399 27.41 0.40 17.00
CA ALA A 399 27.66 -0.24 15.73
C ALA A 399 26.68 0.24 14.64
N VAL A 400 25.38 0.28 14.94
CA VAL A 400 24.33 0.77 14.02
C VAL A 400 24.61 2.18 13.57
N VAL A 401 24.87 3.08 14.53
CA VAL A 401 25.12 4.51 14.27
C VAL A 401 26.41 4.70 13.48
N SER A 402 27.49 4.00 13.84
CA SER A 402 28.78 4.07 13.15
C SER A 402 28.68 3.59 11.71
N LEU A 403 28.07 2.44 11.47
CA LEU A 403 27.89 1.89 10.14
C LEU A 403 27.01 2.78 9.24
N ALA A 404 25.94 3.33 9.79
CA ALA A 404 25.05 4.23 9.06
C ALA A 404 25.77 5.55 8.69
N SER A 405 26.45 6.16 9.65
CA SER A 405 27.21 7.40 9.45
C SER A 405 28.36 7.23 8.46
N GLU A 406 29.14 6.15 8.58
CA GLU A 406 30.20 5.81 7.64
C GLU A 406 29.68 5.70 6.20
N THR A 407 28.57 5.00 6.02
CA THR A 407 27.95 4.82 4.71
C THR A 407 27.49 6.13 4.11
N ALA A 408 26.85 6.98 4.92
CA ALA A 408 26.38 8.29 4.50
C ALA A 408 27.52 9.25 4.15
N LYS A 409 28.59 9.28 4.95
CA LYS A 409 29.80 10.09 4.71
C LYS A 409 30.52 9.66 3.43
N ALA A 410 30.51 8.36 3.11
CA ALA A 410 31.02 7.85 1.84
C ALA A 410 30.12 8.18 0.63
N GLY A 411 29.00 8.91 0.83
CA GLY A 411 28.11 9.34 -0.24
C GLY A 411 27.02 8.31 -0.61
N TYR A 412 26.99 7.15 0.04
CA TYR A 412 26.04 6.07 -0.25
C TYR A 412 24.79 6.14 0.63
N GLY A 413 23.75 5.40 0.24
CA GLY A 413 22.53 5.25 1.04
C GLY A 413 22.63 4.08 2.02
N ALA A 414 22.21 4.29 3.26
CA ALA A 414 22.04 3.26 4.28
C ALA A 414 20.56 3.07 4.62
N LEU A 415 20.13 1.82 4.76
CA LEU A 415 18.81 1.46 5.26
C LEU A 415 18.98 0.74 6.59
N VAL A 416 18.38 1.29 7.64
CA VAL A 416 18.45 0.73 8.99
C VAL A 416 17.09 0.15 9.36
N PHE A 417 17.06 -1.10 9.81
CA PHE A 417 15.87 -1.75 10.30
C PHE A 417 15.86 -1.81 11.82
N ALA A 418 14.86 -1.17 12.42
CA ALA A 418 14.61 -1.19 13.86
C ALA A 418 13.41 -2.09 14.20
N SER A 419 13.40 -2.63 15.43
CA SER A 419 12.40 -3.59 15.90
C SER A 419 11.00 -3.01 16.11
N SER A 420 10.86 -1.69 16.22
CA SER A 420 9.60 -1.01 16.48
C SER A 420 9.56 0.39 15.87
N ARG A 421 8.37 0.98 15.75
CA ARG A 421 8.20 2.37 15.28
C ARG A 421 8.92 3.37 16.19
N TYR A 422 8.81 3.19 17.50
CA TYR A 422 9.54 4.01 18.47
C TYR A 422 11.07 3.85 18.33
N GLY A 423 11.53 2.62 18.06
CA GLY A 423 12.94 2.35 17.74
C GLY A 423 13.40 3.09 16.50
N CYS A 424 12.56 3.20 15.45
CA CYS A 424 12.90 3.97 14.26
C CYS A 424 13.11 5.45 14.56
N GLU A 425 12.25 6.05 15.38
CA GLU A 425 12.39 7.44 15.79
C GLU A 425 13.65 7.67 16.63
N ALA A 426 13.92 6.76 17.56
CA ALA A 426 15.11 6.81 18.41
C ALA A 426 16.40 6.66 17.57
N ASP A 427 16.47 5.64 16.72
CA ASP A 427 17.64 5.40 15.88
C ASP A 427 17.87 6.55 14.90
N ALA A 428 16.80 7.12 14.33
CA ALA A 428 16.92 8.29 13.45
C ALA A 428 17.53 9.50 14.16
N ARG A 429 17.12 9.78 15.40
CA ARG A 429 17.70 10.85 16.21
C ARG A 429 19.17 10.58 16.54
N TRP A 430 19.50 9.34 16.94
CA TRP A 430 20.87 8.99 17.28
C TRP A 430 21.81 9.09 16.08
N ILE A 431 21.38 8.60 14.92
CA ILE A 431 22.15 8.71 13.69
C ILE A 431 22.29 10.17 13.27
N ALA A 432 21.23 10.98 13.35
CA ALA A 432 21.27 12.39 12.98
C ALA A 432 22.30 13.19 13.79
N LYS A 433 22.51 12.86 15.07
CA LYS A 433 23.51 13.53 15.94
C LYS A 433 24.96 13.37 15.47
N VAL A 434 25.28 12.32 14.72
CA VAL A 434 26.66 12.02 14.24
C VAL A 434 26.85 12.32 12.76
N MET A 435 25.80 12.80 12.09
CA MET A 435 25.89 13.20 10.70
C MET A 435 26.64 14.53 10.57
N PRO A 436 27.25 14.83 9.40
CA PRO A 436 27.91 16.09 9.15
C PRO A 436 26.99 17.29 9.40
N ALA A 437 27.53 18.35 9.97
CA ALA A 437 26.81 19.57 10.21
C ALA A 437 26.40 20.25 8.89
N LEU A 438 25.37 21.11 8.93
CA LEU A 438 24.82 21.73 7.71
C LEU A 438 25.84 22.62 6.97
N ASP A 439 26.78 23.22 7.68
CA ASP A 439 27.87 24.05 7.17
C ASP A 439 28.96 23.23 6.48
N GLU A 440 29.07 21.93 6.77
CA GLU A 440 30.00 21.00 6.13
C GLU A 440 29.46 20.43 4.80
N LEU A 441 28.19 20.70 4.46
CA LEU A 441 27.53 20.14 3.31
C LEU A 441 27.57 21.06 2.09
N GLU A 442 27.55 20.45 0.90
CA GLU A 442 27.38 21.19 -0.35
C GLU A 442 26.08 22.02 -0.34
N SER A 443 26.15 23.29 -0.76
CA SER A 443 24.99 24.20 -0.78
C SER A 443 23.79 23.63 -1.54
N GLY A 444 24.02 22.94 -2.66
CA GLY A 444 22.95 22.31 -3.43
C GLY A 444 22.25 21.14 -2.72
N LEU A 445 22.93 20.47 -1.79
CA LEU A 445 22.31 19.42 -0.97
C LEU A 445 21.47 20.01 0.16
N VAL A 446 21.96 21.09 0.77
CA VAL A 446 21.23 21.85 1.80
C VAL A 446 19.93 22.43 1.21
N GLU A 447 19.99 23.00 0.01
CA GLU A 447 18.82 23.53 -0.69
C GLU A 447 17.76 22.41 -0.92
N LYS A 448 18.16 21.24 -1.44
CA LYS A 448 17.26 20.10 -1.64
C LYS A 448 16.63 19.60 -0.34
N ARG A 449 17.37 19.59 0.77
CA ARG A 449 16.81 19.22 2.09
C ARG A 449 15.83 20.25 2.60
N THR A 450 16.10 21.53 2.37
CA THR A 450 15.19 22.63 2.70
C THR A 450 13.90 22.54 1.89
N GLU A 451 13.99 22.24 0.58
CA GLU A 451 12.82 21.99 -0.25
C GLU A 451 12.00 20.78 0.25
N LEU A 452 12.69 19.68 0.61
CA LEU A 452 12.05 18.51 1.18
C LEU A 452 11.32 18.83 2.49
N MET A 453 11.92 19.65 3.35
CA MET A 453 11.29 20.12 4.58
C MET A 453 10.04 20.95 4.30
N ALA A 454 10.09 21.84 3.31
CA ALA A 454 8.94 22.62 2.90
C ALA A 454 7.81 21.73 2.36
N GLU A 455 8.14 20.70 1.57
CA GLU A 455 7.19 19.72 1.05
C GLU A 455 6.53 18.92 2.19
N LEU A 456 7.30 18.40 3.14
CA LEU A 456 6.79 17.67 4.31
C LEU A 456 5.90 18.55 5.18
N ARG A 457 6.24 19.83 5.38
CA ARG A 457 5.40 20.78 6.13
C ARG A 457 4.11 21.12 5.39
N SER A 458 4.11 21.04 4.06
CA SER A 458 2.91 21.30 3.25
C SER A 458 1.85 20.19 3.35
N LEU A 459 2.17 19.05 3.95
CA LEU A 459 1.21 17.99 4.20
C LEU A 459 0.18 18.43 5.23
N GLY A 460 -1.10 18.21 4.94
CA GLY A 460 -2.20 18.60 5.83
C GLY A 460 -2.19 17.94 7.21
N THR A 461 -1.37 16.87 7.37
CA THR A 461 -1.17 16.16 8.64
C THR A 461 -0.13 16.82 9.56
N GLY A 462 0.57 17.87 9.08
CA GLY A 462 1.74 18.44 9.76
C GLY A 462 2.97 17.52 9.70
N ILE A 463 4.14 18.08 9.91
CA ILE A 463 5.38 17.31 9.99
C ILE A 463 5.54 16.68 11.37
N ASP A 464 6.11 15.48 11.41
CA ASP A 464 6.49 14.86 12.68
C ASP A 464 7.69 15.62 13.29
N PRO A 465 7.68 15.91 14.61
CA PRO A 465 8.78 16.64 15.26
C PRO A 465 10.15 15.96 15.07
N VAL A 466 10.18 14.63 15.03
CA VAL A 466 11.43 13.88 14.81
C VAL A 466 11.94 14.07 13.39
N LEU A 467 11.05 14.07 12.39
CA LEU A 467 11.45 14.36 11.01
C LEU A 467 11.91 15.82 10.85
N GLU A 468 11.29 16.74 11.60
CA GLU A 468 11.74 18.14 11.60
C GLU A 468 13.18 18.30 12.10
N GLU A 469 13.58 17.47 13.07
CA GLU A 469 14.94 17.42 13.62
C GLU A 469 15.93 16.69 12.71
N THR A 470 15.52 15.55 12.11
CA THR A 470 16.47 14.61 11.48
C THR A 470 16.65 14.81 9.97
N VAL A 471 15.63 15.28 9.24
CA VAL A 471 15.69 15.47 7.79
C VAL A 471 16.75 16.50 7.37
N PRO A 472 16.96 17.63 8.05
CA PRO A 472 18.06 18.54 7.74
C PRO A 472 19.43 17.86 7.77
N MET A 473 19.61 16.87 8.66
CA MET A 473 20.84 16.09 8.78
C MET A 473 20.94 14.94 7.75
N GLY A 474 19.92 14.78 6.89
CA GLY A 474 19.88 13.75 5.84
C GLY A 474 19.45 12.38 6.33
N VAL A 475 18.80 12.31 7.49
CA VAL A 475 18.24 11.11 8.08
C VAL A 475 16.73 11.23 8.15
N ALA A 476 16.01 10.18 7.77
CA ALA A 476 14.57 10.11 7.93
C ALA A 476 14.15 8.71 8.38
N PHE A 477 12.99 8.63 8.99
CA PHE A 477 12.34 7.34 9.22
C PHE A 477 11.04 7.26 8.38
N HIS A 478 10.64 6.04 8.11
CA HIS A 478 9.61 5.77 7.13
C HIS A 478 8.19 6.04 7.67
N GLN A 479 7.73 7.28 7.56
CA GLN A 479 6.38 7.70 7.96
C GLN A 479 5.58 8.33 6.81
N GLU A 480 6.13 9.30 6.10
CA GLU A 480 5.53 9.94 4.90
C GLU A 480 6.12 9.28 3.65
N ARG A 481 5.60 8.10 3.33
CA ARG A 481 6.22 7.07 2.48
C ARG A 481 6.75 7.58 1.16
N ASP A 482 5.92 8.24 0.36
CA ASP A 482 6.29 8.59 -1.02
C ASP A 482 7.33 9.71 -1.07
N ILE A 483 7.20 10.72 -0.24
CA ILE A 483 8.10 11.88 -0.24
C ILE A 483 9.49 11.47 0.27
N ILE A 484 9.53 10.72 1.37
CA ILE A 484 10.80 10.23 1.95
C ILE A 484 11.49 9.23 1.02
N ALA A 485 10.73 8.33 0.40
CA ALA A 485 11.26 7.37 -0.55
C ALA A 485 11.89 8.06 -1.77
N ASN A 486 11.19 9.03 -2.35
CA ASN A 486 11.70 9.80 -3.48
C ASN A 486 12.95 10.60 -3.12
N ALA A 487 12.98 11.24 -1.95
CA ALA A 487 14.13 11.98 -1.46
C ALA A 487 15.35 11.08 -1.16
N TYR A 488 15.10 9.85 -0.68
CA TYR A 488 16.13 8.86 -0.45
C TYR A 488 16.71 8.33 -1.78
N ASP A 489 15.86 8.00 -2.75
CA ASP A 489 16.32 7.53 -4.07
C ASP A 489 17.09 8.63 -4.84
N ALA A 490 16.63 9.87 -4.73
CA ALA A 490 17.33 11.05 -5.27
C ALA A 490 18.67 11.35 -4.55
N GLY A 491 18.95 10.70 -3.42
CA GLY A 491 20.15 10.89 -2.62
C GLY A 491 20.16 12.18 -1.77
N THR A 492 19.04 12.87 -1.66
CA THR A 492 18.82 14.01 -0.75
C THR A 492 18.92 13.56 0.70
N LEU A 493 18.30 12.40 1.00
CA LEU A 493 18.46 11.66 2.24
C LEU A 493 19.50 10.56 2.05
N LYS A 494 20.33 10.34 3.05
CA LYS A 494 21.41 9.32 3.03
C LYS A 494 21.08 8.13 3.92
N VAL A 495 20.30 8.32 4.96
CA VAL A 495 19.88 7.26 5.87
C VAL A 495 18.37 7.23 5.99
N CYS A 496 17.81 6.06 5.80
CA CYS A 496 16.40 5.78 6.05
C CYS A 496 16.29 4.73 7.16
N VAL A 497 15.51 5.02 8.20
CA VAL A 497 15.24 4.07 9.29
C VAL A 497 13.82 3.55 9.16
N ALA A 498 13.64 2.25 9.29
CA ALA A 498 12.34 1.61 9.05
C ALA A 498 12.11 0.38 9.92
N THR A 499 10.87 -0.02 10.05
CA THR A 499 10.53 -1.35 10.60
C THR A 499 10.60 -2.40 9.50
N CYS A 500 10.64 -3.69 9.89
CA CYS A 500 10.67 -4.82 8.96
C CYS A 500 9.51 -4.83 7.95
N SER A 501 8.35 -4.23 8.28
CA SER A 501 7.23 -4.11 7.34
C SER A 501 7.57 -3.33 6.06
N LEU A 502 8.60 -2.50 6.08
CA LEU A 502 9.11 -1.82 4.89
C LEU A 502 9.84 -2.79 3.95
N ALA A 503 10.44 -3.83 4.48
CA ALA A 503 11.17 -4.80 3.66
C ALA A 503 10.27 -5.47 2.61
N ALA A 504 9.00 -5.70 2.95
CA ALA A 504 8.01 -6.29 2.06
C ALA A 504 7.23 -5.27 1.20
N GLY A 505 7.27 -3.97 1.54
CA GLY A 505 6.30 -3.01 1.00
C GLY A 505 6.80 -1.93 0.06
N ILE A 506 8.10 -1.64 -0.04
CA ILE A 506 8.62 -0.55 -0.87
C ILE A 506 9.99 -0.91 -1.45
N ASN A 507 10.23 -0.45 -2.69
CA ASN A 507 11.51 -0.63 -3.36
C ASN A 507 12.49 0.48 -2.95
N LEU A 508 13.09 0.37 -1.76
CA LEU A 508 14.16 1.25 -1.29
C LEU A 508 15.48 0.47 -1.20
N PRO A 509 16.20 0.32 -2.30
CA PRO A 509 17.50 -0.34 -2.26
C PRO A 509 18.57 0.60 -1.69
N ALA A 510 19.45 0.04 -0.87
CA ALA A 510 20.56 0.74 -0.23
C ALA A 510 21.90 0.08 -0.57
N ARG A 511 22.99 0.82 -0.54
CA ARG A 511 24.33 0.21 -0.57
C ARG A 511 24.51 -0.73 0.62
N ARG A 512 24.08 -0.26 1.81
CA ARG A 512 24.25 -0.99 3.06
C ARG A 512 22.91 -1.10 3.79
N VAL A 513 22.59 -2.31 4.22
CA VAL A 513 21.46 -2.63 5.07
C VAL A 513 21.97 -2.99 6.46
N ILE A 514 21.46 -2.32 7.49
CA ILE A 514 21.85 -2.51 8.88
C ILE A 514 20.62 -2.95 9.66
N LEU A 515 20.71 -4.09 10.33
CA LEU A 515 19.64 -4.59 11.18
C LEU A 515 20.00 -4.32 12.65
N HIS A 516 19.22 -3.45 13.28
CA HIS A 516 19.32 -3.17 14.71
C HIS A 516 18.54 -4.22 15.46
N ASN A 517 19.15 -5.34 15.77
CA ASN A 517 18.58 -6.60 16.20
C ASN A 517 17.69 -7.26 15.13
N ALA A 518 17.54 -8.57 15.18
CA ALA A 518 16.66 -9.32 14.27
C ALA A 518 15.27 -9.54 14.88
N ARG A 519 14.65 -8.46 15.41
CA ARG A 519 13.38 -8.56 16.15
C ARG A 519 12.29 -7.67 15.57
N MET A 520 11.06 -8.13 15.70
CA MET A 520 9.84 -7.36 15.44
C MET A 520 9.05 -7.27 16.75
N GLY A 521 9.14 -6.12 17.43
CA GLY A 521 8.67 -6.00 18.80
C GLY A 521 9.52 -6.85 19.75
N ARG A 522 8.93 -7.88 20.33
CA ARG A 522 9.61 -8.83 21.23
C ARG A 522 10.11 -10.08 20.53
N ASP A 523 9.51 -10.45 19.41
CA ASP A 523 9.75 -11.70 18.71
C ASP A 523 10.87 -11.57 17.66
N PHE A 524 11.54 -12.68 17.35
CA PHE A 524 12.48 -12.71 16.24
C PHE A 524 11.76 -12.62 14.91
N VAL A 525 12.39 -11.97 13.93
CA VAL A 525 11.89 -12.00 12.56
C VAL A 525 12.03 -13.41 11.99
N GLY A 526 11.08 -13.81 11.16
CA GLY A 526 11.17 -15.11 10.47
C GLY A 526 12.24 -15.10 9.37
N PRO A 527 12.72 -16.28 8.92
CA PRO A 527 13.75 -16.40 7.90
C PRO A 527 13.39 -15.73 6.57
N SER A 528 12.13 -15.82 6.14
CA SER A 528 11.65 -15.16 4.92
C SER A 528 11.74 -13.64 5.02
N MET A 529 11.34 -13.07 6.15
CA MET A 529 11.43 -11.64 6.41
C MET A 529 12.88 -11.16 6.44
N LEU A 530 13.76 -11.89 7.14
CA LEU A 530 15.19 -11.57 7.18
C LEU A 530 15.79 -11.54 5.77
N ARG A 531 15.47 -12.51 4.92
CA ARG A 531 15.94 -12.54 3.52
C ARG A 531 15.42 -11.37 2.71
N GLN A 532 14.18 -10.95 2.92
CA GLN A 532 13.62 -9.75 2.27
C GLN A 532 14.35 -8.48 2.72
N MET A 533 14.62 -8.32 4.01
CA MET A 533 15.36 -7.18 4.55
C MET A 533 16.77 -7.13 3.96
N ARG A 534 17.53 -8.22 4.01
CA ARG A 534 18.87 -8.35 3.39
C ARG A 534 18.82 -8.12 1.89
N GLY A 535 17.74 -8.56 1.25
CA GLY A 535 17.50 -8.37 -0.17
C GLY A 535 17.46 -6.91 -0.63
N ARG A 536 17.33 -5.95 0.26
CA ARG A 536 17.38 -4.51 -0.07
C ARG A 536 18.79 -3.97 -0.24
N ALA A 537 19.84 -4.73 0.09
CA ALA A 537 21.21 -4.31 -0.12
C ALA A 537 21.61 -4.39 -1.60
N GLY A 538 22.33 -3.39 -2.11
CA GLY A 538 22.86 -3.31 -3.48
C GLY A 538 21.87 -2.71 -4.48
N ARG A 539 22.26 -1.57 -5.08
CA ARG A 539 21.50 -0.85 -6.11
C ARG A 539 22.04 -1.17 -7.49
N LYS A 540 21.19 -1.72 -8.36
CA LYS A 540 21.56 -2.00 -9.75
C LYS A 540 22.07 -0.72 -10.45
N GLY A 541 23.23 -0.81 -11.08
CA GLY A 541 23.85 0.28 -11.84
C GLY A 541 24.50 1.38 -10.99
N LYS A 542 24.42 1.30 -9.65
CA LYS A 542 25.03 2.26 -8.73
C LYS A 542 26.06 1.58 -7.80
N ASP A 543 25.80 0.34 -7.39
CA ASP A 543 26.63 -0.40 -6.45
C ASP A 543 27.19 -1.66 -7.11
N GLU A 544 28.46 -1.98 -6.84
CA GLU A 544 29.08 -3.23 -7.29
C GLU A 544 28.69 -4.39 -6.37
N VAL A 545 28.62 -4.13 -5.07
CA VAL A 545 28.28 -5.09 -4.02
C VAL A 545 27.30 -4.44 -3.05
N GLY A 546 26.32 -5.18 -2.57
CA GLY A 546 25.47 -4.80 -1.45
C GLY A 546 26.03 -5.38 -0.15
N GLU A 547 25.90 -4.67 0.94
CA GLU A 547 26.40 -5.12 2.24
C GLU A 547 25.25 -5.20 3.24
N THR A 548 25.22 -6.25 4.06
CA THR A 548 24.28 -6.39 5.15
C THR A 548 25.01 -6.63 6.46
N TYR A 549 24.58 -5.91 7.50
CA TYR A 549 25.13 -6.02 8.84
C TYR A 549 24.00 -6.32 9.82
N LEU A 550 24.08 -7.47 10.46
CA LEU A 550 23.15 -7.84 11.53
C LEU A 550 23.84 -7.61 12.87
N CYS A 551 23.38 -6.57 13.58
CA CYS A 551 23.91 -6.23 14.91
C CYS A 551 23.06 -6.92 15.98
N CYS A 552 23.67 -7.68 16.87
CA CYS A 552 22.97 -8.42 17.90
C CYS A 552 23.61 -8.30 19.28
N ARG A 553 22.82 -8.58 20.32
CA ARG A 553 23.26 -8.69 21.70
C ARG A 553 23.75 -10.09 22.00
N LYS A 554 24.46 -10.24 23.12
CA LYS A 554 25.00 -11.51 23.59
C LYS A 554 23.92 -12.58 23.76
N ASP A 555 22.81 -12.21 24.36
CA ASP A 555 21.70 -13.14 24.67
C ASP A 555 21.01 -13.66 23.40
N ASP A 556 21.12 -12.92 22.29
CA ASP A 556 20.48 -13.23 21.01
C ASP A 556 21.43 -13.92 20.01
N LEU A 557 22.72 -14.03 20.34
CA LEU A 557 23.78 -14.40 19.40
C LEU A 557 23.54 -15.74 18.71
N GLU A 558 23.25 -16.80 19.44
CA GLU A 558 23.02 -18.14 18.89
C GLU A 558 21.78 -18.17 18.01
N GLN A 559 20.68 -17.60 18.48
CA GLN A 559 19.42 -17.55 17.75
C GLN A 559 19.54 -16.72 16.47
N VAL A 560 20.30 -15.64 16.52
CA VAL A 560 20.57 -14.79 15.34
C VAL A 560 21.42 -15.54 14.31
N VAL A 561 22.42 -16.28 14.72
CA VAL A 561 23.24 -17.10 13.81
C VAL A 561 22.41 -18.22 13.18
N ASP A 562 21.58 -18.91 13.98
CA ASP A 562 20.63 -19.90 13.46
C ASP A 562 19.66 -19.27 12.46
N LEU A 563 19.11 -18.11 12.76
CA LEU A 563 18.21 -17.37 11.87
C LEU A 563 18.90 -16.94 10.56
N MET A 564 20.16 -16.51 10.62
CA MET A 564 20.90 -16.11 9.41
C MET A 564 21.05 -17.25 8.39
N HIS A 565 21.07 -18.47 8.86
CA HIS A 565 21.28 -19.67 8.05
C HIS A 565 20.02 -20.54 7.94
N ALA A 566 18.95 -20.16 8.64
CA ALA A 566 17.71 -20.91 8.61
C ALA A 566 17.18 -21.07 7.17
N GLU A 567 16.71 -22.26 6.88
CA GLU A 567 15.97 -22.52 5.66
C GLU A 567 14.63 -21.78 5.70
N ILE A 568 14.11 -21.46 4.53
CA ILE A 568 12.76 -20.88 4.45
C ILE A 568 11.77 -21.98 4.81
N PRO A 569 10.81 -21.73 5.74
CA PRO A 569 9.79 -22.71 6.06
C PRO A 569 8.99 -23.08 4.81
N GLN A 570 8.48 -24.30 4.80
CA GLN A 570 7.61 -24.74 3.72
C GLN A 570 6.29 -23.99 3.79
N ILE A 571 5.82 -23.56 2.65
CA ILE A 571 4.48 -22.95 2.52
C ILE A 571 3.47 -24.06 2.69
N THR A 572 2.52 -23.84 3.59
CA THR A 572 1.39 -24.72 3.84
C THR A 572 0.08 -24.00 3.53
N SER A 573 -1.01 -24.78 3.41
CA SER A 573 -2.32 -24.17 3.22
C SER A 573 -2.74 -23.35 4.43
N GLY A 574 -3.13 -22.10 4.18
CA GLY A 574 -3.69 -21.21 5.19
C GLY A 574 -5.04 -21.69 5.74
N LEU A 575 -5.71 -22.61 5.06
CA LEU A 575 -7.00 -23.20 5.48
C LEU A 575 -6.85 -24.23 6.60
N MET A 576 -5.67 -24.85 6.76
CA MET A 576 -5.42 -25.82 7.85
C MET A 576 -5.40 -25.20 9.24
N THR A 577 -4.98 -23.95 9.35
CA THR A 577 -4.68 -23.31 10.62
C THR A 577 -5.94 -23.10 11.47
N ASP A 578 -7.09 -22.88 10.82
CA ASP A 578 -8.35 -22.63 11.52
C ASP A 578 -9.54 -23.17 10.70
N ARG A 579 -10.36 -23.99 11.32
CA ARG A 579 -11.63 -24.50 10.73
C ARG A 579 -12.53 -23.37 10.21
N LYS A 580 -12.48 -22.20 10.81
CA LYS A 580 -13.23 -21.01 10.38
C LYS A 580 -12.91 -20.60 8.95
N ARG A 581 -11.68 -20.80 8.49
CA ARG A 581 -11.26 -20.43 7.14
C ARG A 581 -11.87 -21.36 6.09
N ILE A 582 -12.05 -22.64 6.41
CA ILE A 582 -12.79 -23.58 5.55
C ILE A 582 -14.27 -23.16 5.46
N GLN A 583 -14.89 -22.79 6.58
CA GLN A 583 -16.25 -22.25 6.57
C GLN A 583 -16.37 -21.02 5.67
N ARG A 584 -15.39 -20.11 5.75
CA ARG A 584 -15.34 -18.94 4.88
C ARG A 584 -15.20 -19.32 3.41
N ALA A 585 -14.34 -20.29 3.08
CA ALA A 585 -14.13 -20.79 1.73
C ALA A 585 -15.43 -21.35 1.13
N LEU A 586 -16.11 -22.23 1.87
CA LEU A 586 -17.36 -22.82 1.45
C LEU A 586 -18.47 -21.77 1.32
N LEU A 587 -18.60 -20.88 2.30
CA LEU A 587 -19.60 -19.80 2.24
C LEU A 587 -19.41 -18.91 1.01
N GLU A 588 -18.15 -18.56 0.67
CA GLU A 588 -17.88 -17.71 -0.50
C GLU A 588 -18.33 -18.37 -1.79
N VAL A 589 -17.97 -19.65 -2.03
CA VAL A 589 -18.30 -20.32 -3.30
C VAL A 589 -19.79 -20.63 -3.43
N ILE A 590 -20.47 -20.89 -2.32
CA ILE A 590 -21.93 -21.04 -2.29
C ILE A 590 -22.60 -19.67 -2.56
N ALA A 591 -22.13 -18.60 -1.92
CA ALA A 591 -22.72 -17.28 -2.04
C ALA A 591 -22.66 -16.71 -3.45
N ILE A 592 -21.54 -16.94 -4.16
CA ILE A 592 -21.36 -16.54 -5.57
C ILE A 592 -21.87 -17.61 -6.56
N ARG A 593 -22.49 -18.66 -6.08
CA ARG A 593 -23.06 -19.77 -6.88
C ARG A 593 -22.05 -20.47 -7.80
N LEU A 594 -20.79 -20.51 -7.41
CA LEU A 594 -19.74 -21.21 -8.15
C LEU A 594 -19.81 -22.73 -7.90
N ALA A 595 -20.15 -23.15 -6.66
CA ALA A 595 -20.36 -24.54 -6.28
C ALA A 595 -21.54 -24.61 -5.29
N THR A 596 -22.62 -25.27 -5.66
CA THR A 596 -23.85 -25.33 -4.86
C THR A 596 -24.29 -26.76 -4.58
N SER A 597 -23.93 -27.74 -5.43
CA SER A 597 -24.17 -29.17 -5.14
C SER A 597 -23.02 -29.75 -4.31
N ARG A 598 -23.28 -30.87 -3.66
CA ARG A 598 -22.24 -31.58 -2.89
C ARG A 598 -21.07 -31.96 -3.76
N ASP A 599 -21.27 -32.49 -4.95
CA ASP A 599 -20.22 -32.90 -5.87
C ASP A 599 -19.38 -31.72 -6.32
N ALA A 600 -20.01 -30.57 -6.61
CA ALA A 600 -19.29 -29.35 -7.00
C ALA A 600 -18.45 -28.79 -5.85
N LEU A 601 -18.91 -28.90 -4.60
CA LEU A 601 -18.14 -28.50 -3.42
C LEU A 601 -16.96 -29.44 -3.20
N ASP A 602 -17.14 -30.73 -3.35
CA ASP A 602 -16.04 -31.69 -3.24
C ASP A 602 -15.00 -31.48 -4.36
N GLU A 603 -15.45 -31.21 -5.60
CA GLU A 603 -14.54 -30.81 -6.69
C GLU A 603 -13.79 -29.53 -6.37
N TYR A 604 -14.44 -28.51 -5.82
CA TYR A 604 -13.80 -27.28 -5.39
C TYR A 604 -12.72 -27.55 -4.34
N ILE A 605 -13.01 -28.39 -3.36
CA ILE A 605 -12.06 -28.73 -2.30
C ILE A 605 -10.84 -29.49 -2.84
N THR A 606 -11.01 -30.39 -3.82
CA THR A 606 -9.86 -31.08 -4.45
C THR A 606 -8.92 -30.13 -5.17
N LYS A 607 -9.39 -28.95 -5.59
CA LYS A 607 -8.60 -27.91 -6.24
C LYS A 607 -7.93 -26.94 -5.25
N THR A 608 -8.10 -27.10 -3.93
CA THR A 608 -7.45 -26.26 -2.93
C THR A 608 -5.97 -26.65 -2.73
N LEU A 609 -5.13 -25.72 -2.27
CA LEU A 609 -3.78 -26.05 -1.82
C LEU A 609 -3.83 -27.03 -0.63
N LEU A 610 -4.89 -26.94 0.16
CA LEU A 610 -5.09 -27.82 1.31
C LEU A 610 -5.13 -29.31 0.90
N SER A 611 -5.83 -29.66 -0.17
CA SER A 611 -5.89 -31.04 -0.67
C SER A 611 -4.55 -31.57 -1.16
N HIS A 612 -3.64 -30.70 -1.55
CA HIS A 612 -2.27 -31.04 -1.97
C HIS A 612 -1.29 -31.09 -0.80
N SER A 613 -1.68 -30.63 0.38
CA SER A 613 -0.81 -30.50 1.56
C SER A 613 -1.08 -31.48 2.68
N GLY A 614 -2.21 -32.22 2.64
CA GLY A 614 -2.65 -33.11 3.74
C GLY A 614 -3.47 -34.32 3.31
N PRO A 615 -3.80 -35.24 4.22
CA PRO A 615 -4.61 -36.41 3.94
C PRO A 615 -6.06 -36.02 3.65
N LEU A 616 -6.61 -36.61 2.59
CA LEU A 616 -7.96 -36.27 2.06
C LEU A 616 -9.09 -36.68 3.01
N GLU A 617 -8.94 -37.75 3.77
CA GLU A 617 -9.99 -38.30 4.66
C GLU A 617 -10.33 -37.30 5.78
N SER A 618 -9.34 -36.70 6.42
CA SER A 618 -9.59 -35.72 7.47
C SER A 618 -10.22 -34.41 6.96
N LEU A 619 -10.07 -34.17 5.65
CA LEU A 619 -10.60 -33.00 4.99
C LEU A 619 -12.10 -33.11 4.75
N GLN A 620 -12.58 -34.28 4.37
CA GLN A 620 -14.03 -34.54 4.14
C GLN A 620 -14.83 -34.34 5.44
N ASP A 621 -14.34 -34.87 6.57
CA ASP A 621 -14.97 -34.62 7.88
C ASP A 621 -15.04 -33.14 8.22
N CYS A 622 -13.96 -32.42 7.93
CA CYS A 622 -13.89 -30.98 8.22
C CYS A 622 -14.87 -30.17 7.35
N VAL A 623 -15.03 -30.55 6.09
CA VAL A 623 -15.99 -29.93 5.17
C VAL A 623 -17.43 -30.18 5.66
N GLU A 624 -17.74 -31.42 6.04
CA GLU A 624 -19.07 -31.80 6.52
C GLU A 624 -19.47 -31.02 7.80
N VAL A 625 -18.53 -30.93 8.76
CA VAL A 625 -18.76 -30.17 9.98
C VAL A 625 -18.93 -28.68 9.65
N SER A 626 -18.17 -28.17 8.69
CA SER A 626 -18.23 -26.77 8.30
C SER A 626 -19.54 -26.41 7.61
N LEU A 627 -20.04 -27.26 6.70
CA LEU A 627 -21.33 -27.07 6.05
C LEU A 627 -22.48 -27.09 7.06
N ARG A 628 -22.46 -28.06 7.99
CA ARG A 628 -23.46 -28.16 9.08
C ARG A 628 -23.44 -26.90 9.96
N ASN A 629 -22.27 -26.37 10.27
CA ASN A 629 -22.14 -25.14 11.06
C ASN A 629 -22.69 -23.93 10.29
N LEU A 630 -22.38 -23.79 8.98
CA LEU A 630 -22.92 -22.72 8.15
C LEU A 630 -24.44 -22.73 8.05
N THR A 631 -25.02 -23.94 7.98
CA THR A 631 -26.49 -24.14 8.00
C THR A 631 -27.06 -23.75 9.37
N ASN A 632 -26.44 -24.19 10.47
CA ASN A 632 -26.88 -23.87 11.83
C ASN A 632 -26.79 -22.38 12.14
N MET A 633 -25.79 -21.65 11.59
CA MET A 633 -25.67 -20.21 11.69
C MET A 633 -26.65 -19.45 10.79
N GLY A 634 -27.40 -20.14 9.94
CA GLY A 634 -28.36 -19.51 9.03
C GLY A 634 -27.74 -18.80 7.83
N PHE A 635 -26.51 -19.11 7.46
CA PHE A 635 -25.85 -18.52 6.29
C PHE A 635 -26.17 -19.26 4.99
N VAL A 636 -26.44 -20.52 5.12
CA VAL A 636 -26.75 -21.42 4.02
C VAL A 636 -28.04 -22.20 4.35
N SER A 637 -28.88 -22.38 3.39
CA SER A 637 -30.04 -23.28 3.44
C SER A 637 -29.84 -24.43 2.43
N VAL A 638 -30.47 -25.58 2.68
CA VAL A 638 -30.47 -26.70 1.77
C VAL A 638 -31.85 -26.76 1.11
N ASP A 639 -31.89 -26.84 -0.20
CA ASP A 639 -33.13 -26.97 -0.95
C ASP A 639 -33.62 -28.46 -1.05
N ASP A 640 -34.79 -28.66 -1.63
CA ASP A 640 -35.40 -30.01 -1.79
C ASP A 640 -34.57 -30.96 -2.69
N CYS A 641 -33.59 -30.40 -3.45
CA CYS A 641 -32.68 -31.14 -4.32
C CYS A 641 -31.29 -31.33 -3.65
N GLU A 642 -31.19 -31.14 -2.36
CA GLU A 642 -29.96 -31.23 -1.58
C GLU A 642 -28.85 -30.22 -2.02
N ASN A 643 -29.23 -29.16 -2.74
CA ASN A 643 -28.27 -28.07 -3.07
C ASN A 643 -28.22 -27.03 -1.97
N TYR A 644 -27.03 -26.51 -1.76
CA TYR A 644 -26.76 -25.43 -0.82
C TYR A 644 -27.08 -24.07 -1.44
N GLN A 645 -28.00 -23.33 -0.82
CA GLN A 645 -28.41 -22.00 -1.26
C GLN A 645 -27.97 -20.95 -0.24
N PRO A 646 -27.37 -19.81 -0.70
CA PRO A 646 -26.99 -18.77 0.21
C PRO A 646 -28.21 -17.99 0.70
N THR A 647 -28.32 -17.79 2.00
CA THR A 647 -29.32 -16.89 2.59
C THR A 647 -28.96 -15.42 2.35
N LYS A 648 -29.89 -14.49 2.60
CA LYS A 648 -29.58 -13.05 2.57
C LYS A 648 -28.39 -12.70 3.48
N LEU A 649 -28.38 -13.27 4.69
CA LEU A 649 -27.31 -13.06 5.66
C LEU A 649 -25.96 -13.62 5.16
N GLY A 650 -25.95 -14.82 4.60
CA GLY A 650 -24.74 -15.41 4.02
C GLY A 650 -24.15 -14.56 2.91
N ARG A 651 -24.98 -14.04 1.99
CA ARG A 651 -24.54 -13.10 0.94
C ARG A 651 -24.03 -11.77 1.51
N ALA A 652 -24.71 -11.22 2.51
CA ALA A 652 -24.29 -9.98 3.16
C ALA A 652 -22.90 -10.13 3.81
N ILE A 653 -22.61 -11.25 4.46
CA ILE A 653 -21.30 -11.55 5.07
C ILE A 653 -20.20 -11.63 4.01
N VAL A 654 -20.44 -12.34 2.91
CA VAL A 654 -19.45 -12.44 1.83
C VAL A 654 -19.19 -11.09 1.17
N ALA A 655 -20.25 -10.34 0.86
CA ALA A 655 -20.14 -9.03 0.22
C ALA A 655 -19.44 -7.98 1.09
N SER A 656 -19.63 -8.05 2.41
CA SER A 656 -18.96 -7.17 3.39
C SER A 656 -17.52 -7.59 3.73
N ALA A 657 -17.08 -8.75 3.24
CA ALA A 657 -15.78 -9.34 3.55
C ALA A 657 -15.57 -9.63 5.06
N LEU A 658 -16.64 -9.89 5.79
CA LEU A 658 -16.61 -10.30 7.20
C LEU A 658 -16.30 -11.79 7.33
N ASP A 659 -15.65 -12.18 8.41
CA ASP A 659 -15.60 -13.58 8.81
C ASP A 659 -16.96 -14.02 9.33
N PRO A 660 -17.36 -15.31 9.15
CA PRO A 660 -18.69 -15.78 9.53
C PRO A 660 -19.09 -15.48 10.97
N GLU A 661 -18.20 -15.69 11.93
CA GLU A 661 -18.49 -15.41 13.36
C GLU A 661 -18.64 -13.91 13.64
N ASP A 662 -17.76 -13.09 13.07
CA ASP A 662 -17.85 -11.62 13.18
C ASP A 662 -19.16 -11.14 12.52
N GLY A 663 -19.59 -11.80 11.45
CA GLY A 663 -20.84 -11.54 10.76
C GLY A 663 -22.06 -11.75 11.65
N VAL A 664 -22.10 -12.80 12.47
CA VAL A 664 -23.20 -13.03 13.45
C VAL A 664 -23.24 -11.90 14.47
N PHE A 665 -22.08 -11.49 14.98
CA PHE A 665 -22.00 -10.39 15.94
C PHE A 665 -22.51 -9.08 15.33
N ILE A 666 -22.03 -8.74 14.14
CA ILE A 666 -22.43 -7.52 13.41
C ILE A 666 -23.92 -7.56 13.07
N HIS A 667 -24.44 -8.69 12.61
CA HIS A 667 -25.87 -8.83 12.32
C HIS A 667 -26.72 -8.49 13.54
N LYS A 668 -26.39 -9.09 14.70
CA LYS A 668 -27.11 -8.82 15.96
C LYS A 668 -26.99 -7.35 16.41
N GLU A 669 -25.84 -6.73 16.26
CA GLU A 669 -25.63 -5.32 16.60
C GLU A 669 -26.43 -4.39 15.68
N LEU A 670 -26.37 -4.62 14.38
CA LEU A 670 -27.10 -3.81 13.40
C LEU A 670 -28.61 -4.02 13.50
N GLU A 671 -29.09 -5.25 13.71
CA GLU A 671 -30.50 -5.55 13.95
C GLU A 671 -31.03 -4.84 15.20
N ARG A 672 -30.25 -4.85 16.28
CA ARG A 672 -30.55 -4.09 17.47
C ARG A 672 -30.53 -2.57 17.18
N ALA A 673 -29.56 -2.10 16.40
CA ALA A 673 -29.49 -0.71 15.99
C ALA A 673 -30.70 -0.27 15.16
N LEU A 674 -31.25 -1.12 14.29
CA LEU A 674 -32.46 -0.81 13.52
C LEU A 674 -33.66 -0.47 14.41
N GLN A 675 -33.76 -1.11 15.59
CA GLN A 675 -34.85 -0.86 16.53
C GLN A 675 -34.75 0.48 17.27
N ALA A 676 -33.52 0.97 17.49
CA ALA A 676 -33.24 2.14 18.27
C ALA A 676 -31.99 2.91 17.78
N PHE A 677 -31.90 3.16 16.46
CA PHE A 677 -30.74 3.85 15.90
C PHE A 677 -30.74 5.32 16.30
N VAL A 678 -29.69 5.73 17.00
CA VAL A 678 -29.54 7.13 17.42
C VAL A 678 -28.95 7.91 16.25
N MET A 679 -29.81 8.61 15.49
CA MET A 679 -29.43 9.34 14.28
C MET A 679 -29.15 10.82 14.51
N ASP A 680 -29.57 11.36 15.66
CA ASP A 680 -29.37 12.76 16.03
C ASP A 680 -27.93 13.06 16.49
N GLY A 681 -27.06 12.06 16.53
CA GLY A 681 -25.63 12.15 16.86
C GLY A 681 -24.75 11.23 16.04
N GLU A 682 -23.46 11.52 16.04
CA GLU A 682 -22.47 10.83 15.20
C GLU A 682 -21.91 9.53 15.84
N MET A 683 -22.02 9.41 17.17
CA MET A 683 -21.30 8.38 17.93
C MET A 683 -21.75 6.95 17.59
N HIS A 684 -23.05 6.73 17.34
CA HIS A 684 -23.55 5.40 16.99
C HIS A 684 -23.03 4.94 15.64
N ILE A 685 -23.02 5.83 14.65
CA ILE A 685 -22.48 5.54 13.30
C ILE A 685 -20.98 5.30 13.36
N LEU A 686 -20.24 6.16 14.08
CA LEU A 686 -18.80 6.02 14.22
C LEU A 686 -18.41 4.72 14.95
N TYR A 687 -19.20 4.32 15.96
CA TYR A 687 -19.04 3.02 16.61
C TYR A 687 -19.24 1.86 15.63
N THR A 688 -20.27 1.94 14.78
CA THR A 688 -20.55 0.92 13.75
C THR A 688 -19.39 0.77 12.76
N PHE A 689 -18.59 1.82 12.51
CA PHE A 689 -17.44 1.79 11.63
C PHE A 689 -16.16 1.22 12.26
N THR A 690 -16.17 0.93 13.56
CA THR A 690 -15.00 0.35 14.20
C THR A 690 -14.93 -1.16 13.93
N PRO A 691 -13.75 -1.70 13.59
CA PRO A 691 -13.61 -3.12 13.28
C PRO A 691 -13.92 -3.99 14.50
N VAL A 692 -14.42 -5.20 14.25
CA VAL A 692 -14.78 -6.16 15.28
C VAL A 692 -13.55 -6.86 15.86
N GLN A 693 -12.55 -7.09 15.00
CA GLN A 693 -11.32 -7.77 15.40
C GLN A 693 -10.54 -6.97 16.44
N ASP A 694 -9.94 -7.67 17.37
CA ASP A 694 -9.17 -7.02 18.44
C ASP A 694 -7.92 -6.33 17.89
N SER A 695 -7.91 -5.03 17.96
CA SER A 695 -6.80 -4.18 17.52
C SER A 695 -5.64 -4.10 18.55
N GLY A 696 -5.74 -4.78 19.69
CA GLY A 696 -4.75 -4.70 20.77
C GLY A 696 -4.61 -3.30 21.39
N ILE A 697 -5.55 -2.40 21.14
CA ILE A 697 -5.52 -1.03 21.68
C ILE A 697 -5.75 -1.08 23.18
N LYS A 698 -4.79 -0.53 23.92
CA LYS A 698 -4.94 -0.30 25.36
C LYS A 698 -5.83 0.93 25.57
N ILE A 699 -6.88 0.75 26.36
CA ILE A 699 -7.79 1.85 26.72
C ILE A 699 -7.16 2.67 27.86
N ASN A 700 -7.04 3.97 27.65
CA ASN A 700 -6.78 4.91 28.73
C ASN A 700 -8.13 5.29 29.38
N TRP A 701 -8.44 4.67 30.51
CA TRP A 701 -9.73 4.81 31.18
C TRP A 701 -10.01 6.21 31.72
N GLN A 702 -8.97 6.99 32.04
CA GLN A 702 -9.15 8.39 32.43
C GLN A 702 -9.64 9.22 31.26
N VAL A 703 -9.00 9.02 30.07
CA VAL A 703 -9.41 9.68 28.84
C VAL A 703 -10.83 9.23 28.46
N PHE A 704 -11.11 7.92 28.53
CA PHE A 704 -12.44 7.39 28.23
C PHE A 704 -13.53 8.07 29.10
N ARG A 705 -13.29 8.18 30.42
CA ARG A 705 -14.21 8.84 31.34
C ARG A 705 -14.41 10.30 30.98
N ASN A 706 -13.32 11.03 30.74
CA ASN A 706 -13.40 12.45 30.37
C ASN A 706 -14.19 12.68 29.06
N GLU A 707 -13.95 11.84 28.07
CA GLU A 707 -14.68 11.92 26.79
C GLU A 707 -16.15 11.54 26.97
N MET A 708 -16.47 10.56 27.81
CA MET A 708 -17.82 10.19 28.15
C MET A 708 -18.56 11.32 28.87
N ASP A 709 -17.90 11.99 29.83
CA ASP A 709 -18.50 13.08 30.58
C ASP A 709 -18.74 14.34 29.72
N ASN A 710 -17.98 14.51 28.63
CA ASN A 710 -18.10 15.61 27.68
C ASN A 710 -19.02 15.32 26.48
N MET A 711 -19.67 14.15 26.45
CA MET A 711 -20.60 13.81 25.38
C MET A 711 -21.92 14.56 25.52
N ASP A 712 -22.59 14.75 24.41
CA ASP A 712 -23.96 15.21 24.33
C ASP A 712 -24.96 14.14 24.80
N GLU A 713 -26.23 14.52 24.92
CA GLU A 713 -27.30 13.62 25.32
C GLU A 713 -27.46 12.42 24.35
N SER A 714 -27.25 12.67 23.06
CA SER A 714 -27.27 11.65 22.03
C SER A 714 -26.19 10.57 22.29
N GLY A 715 -24.95 10.98 22.57
CA GLY A 715 -23.85 10.08 22.88
C GLY A 715 -24.12 9.27 24.17
N HIS A 716 -24.74 9.87 25.18
CA HIS A 716 -25.13 9.15 26.40
C HIS A 716 -26.21 8.10 26.13
N ARG A 717 -27.16 8.35 25.22
CA ARG A 717 -28.13 7.34 24.80
C ARG A 717 -27.44 6.14 24.13
N VAL A 718 -26.45 6.41 23.27
CA VAL A 718 -25.65 5.35 22.63
C VAL A 718 -24.90 4.50 23.65
N LEU A 719 -24.30 5.11 24.68
CA LEU A 719 -23.67 4.36 25.79
C LEU A 719 -24.66 3.42 26.48
N GLY A 720 -25.84 3.92 26.83
CA GLY A 720 -26.90 3.13 27.45
C GLY A 720 -27.35 1.96 26.55
N PHE A 721 -27.51 2.20 25.27
CA PHE A 721 -27.91 1.22 24.27
C PHE A 721 -26.87 0.11 24.11
N LEU A 722 -25.57 0.43 24.11
CA LEU A 722 -24.46 -0.51 24.03
C LEU A 722 -24.15 -1.19 25.37
N GLY A 723 -24.87 -0.87 26.44
CA GLY A 723 -24.66 -1.44 27.77
C GLY A 723 -23.41 -0.93 28.50
N LEU A 724 -22.86 0.21 28.06
CA LEU A 724 -21.68 0.83 28.67
C LEU A 724 -22.09 1.64 29.89
N LYS A 725 -21.91 1.07 31.10
CA LYS A 725 -22.36 1.67 32.35
C LYS A 725 -21.33 2.67 32.89
N ARG A 726 -21.74 3.92 33.14
CA ARG A 726 -20.90 4.98 33.72
C ARG A 726 -20.22 4.55 35.03
N ALA A 727 -20.92 3.81 35.89
CA ALA A 727 -20.34 3.29 37.15
C ALA A 727 -19.18 2.30 36.92
N VAL A 728 -19.25 1.51 35.82
CA VAL A 728 -18.16 0.57 35.49
C VAL A 728 -16.96 1.36 34.99
N ILE A 729 -17.17 2.31 34.08
CA ILE A 729 -16.09 3.15 33.53
C ILE A 729 -15.39 3.94 34.64
N ASN A 730 -16.12 4.48 35.62
CA ASN A 730 -15.53 5.17 36.75
C ASN A 730 -14.64 4.26 37.61
N ARG A 731 -15.05 3.00 37.88
CA ARG A 731 -14.22 2.02 38.58
C ARG A 731 -12.95 1.65 37.79
N LEU A 732 -13.07 1.50 36.47
CA LEU A 732 -11.94 1.22 35.58
C LEU A 732 -10.96 2.41 35.54
N ALA A 733 -11.44 3.63 35.57
CA ALA A 733 -10.62 4.84 35.69
C ALA A 733 -9.88 4.94 37.04
N GLN A 734 -10.40 4.27 38.06
CA GLN A 734 -9.76 4.15 39.41
C GLN A 734 -8.78 2.99 39.51
N GLY A 735 -8.49 2.27 38.40
CA GLY A 735 -7.48 1.21 38.36
C GLY A 735 -8.03 -0.23 38.43
N SER A 736 -9.35 -0.43 38.38
CA SER A 736 -9.94 -1.75 38.20
C SER A 736 -9.64 -2.26 36.77
N ALA A 737 -9.64 -3.58 36.59
CA ALA A 737 -9.46 -4.19 35.27
C ALA A 737 -10.73 -4.93 34.82
N LEU A 738 -11.00 -4.95 33.53
CA LEU A 738 -12.00 -5.81 32.91
C LEU A 738 -11.44 -7.24 32.86
N LYS A 739 -12.30 -8.21 33.13
CA LYS A 739 -11.98 -9.62 32.95
C LYS A 739 -12.17 -10.01 31.48
N GLU A 740 -11.36 -10.95 31.01
CA GLU A 740 -11.40 -11.46 29.62
C GLU A 740 -11.36 -13.00 29.61
N THR A 741 -11.99 -13.63 30.60
CA THR A 741 -11.94 -15.10 30.76
C THR A 741 -13.05 -15.81 30.01
N THR A 742 -14.28 -15.32 30.08
CA THR A 742 -15.43 -15.90 29.35
C THR A 742 -15.68 -15.22 28.02
N ALA A 743 -16.45 -15.87 27.14
CA ALA A 743 -16.84 -15.31 25.85
C ALA A 743 -17.64 -13.99 26.01
N GLU A 744 -18.52 -13.94 27.01
CA GLU A 744 -19.33 -12.77 27.33
C GLU A 744 -18.46 -11.60 27.84
N GLU A 745 -17.47 -11.90 28.72
CA GLU A 745 -16.54 -10.90 29.19
C GLU A 745 -15.68 -10.32 28.06
N LYS A 746 -15.24 -11.17 27.13
CA LYS A 746 -14.52 -10.73 25.93
C LYS A 746 -15.37 -9.82 25.04
N GLU A 747 -16.66 -10.11 24.90
CA GLU A 747 -17.59 -9.28 24.15
C GLU A 747 -17.75 -7.90 24.80
N VAL A 748 -17.89 -7.86 26.13
CA VAL A 748 -17.95 -6.58 26.88
C VAL A 748 -16.67 -5.76 26.67
N VAL A 749 -15.50 -6.38 26.72
CA VAL A 749 -14.22 -5.70 26.48
C VAL A 749 -14.13 -5.19 25.03
N ARG A 750 -14.59 -5.99 24.06
CA ARG A 750 -14.67 -5.63 22.63
C ARG A 750 -15.51 -4.37 22.44
N VAL A 751 -16.69 -4.30 23.04
CA VAL A 751 -17.56 -3.12 22.97
C VAL A 751 -16.88 -1.87 23.53
N HIS A 752 -16.20 -1.97 24.68
CA HIS A 752 -15.47 -0.84 25.25
C HIS A 752 -14.31 -0.39 24.36
N ARG A 753 -13.52 -1.31 23.78
CA ARG A 753 -12.42 -1.00 22.86
C ARG A 753 -12.94 -0.31 21.61
N ARG A 754 -14.01 -0.83 21.02
CA ARG A 754 -14.64 -0.24 19.82
C ARG A 754 -15.17 1.16 20.11
N PHE A 755 -15.78 1.39 21.27
CA PHE A 755 -16.25 2.71 21.64
C PHE A 755 -15.10 3.71 21.86
N TYR A 756 -13.98 3.24 22.42
CA TYR A 756 -12.78 4.06 22.55
C TYR A 756 -12.17 4.43 21.18
N MET A 757 -12.25 3.54 20.23
CA MET A 757 -11.88 3.85 18.83
C MET A 757 -12.85 4.85 18.19
N ALA A 758 -14.14 4.74 18.47
CA ALA A 758 -15.14 5.67 17.96
C ALA A 758 -14.90 7.12 18.42
N PHE A 759 -14.42 7.34 19.65
CA PHE A 759 -14.00 8.67 20.08
C PHE A 759 -12.85 9.23 19.23
N GLN A 760 -11.85 8.40 18.91
CA GLN A 760 -10.73 8.81 18.05
C GLN A 760 -11.22 9.17 16.64
N LEU A 761 -12.15 8.39 16.09
CA LEU A 761 -12.76 8.67 14.78
C LEU A 761 -13.58 9.97 14.80
N ARG A 762 -14.34 10.22 15.87
CA ARG A 762 -15.10 11.46 16.04
C ARG A 762 -14.18 12.69 15.96
N ASP A 763 -13.07 12.63 16.68
CA ASP A 763 -12.12 13.73 16.69
C ASP A 763 -11.44 13.93 15.32
N LEU A 764 -11.15 12.84 14.59
CA LEU A 764 -10.65 12.93 13.23
C LEU A 764 -11.68 13.52 12.24
N CYS A 765 -12.95 13.13 12.35
CA CYS A 765 -14.05 13.69 11.55
C CYS A 765 -14.32 15.17 11.87
N ASN A 766 -13.96 15.61 13.07
CA ASN A 766 -14.01 17.00 13.50
C ASN A 766 -12.72 17.79 13.16
N GLU A 767 -11.95 17.30 12.18
CA GLU A 767 -10.76 17.98 11.63
C GLU A 767 -9.59 18.09 12.63
N MET A 768 -9.63 17.34 13.75
CA MET A 768 -8.52 17.34 14.69
C MET A 768 -7.29 16.65 14.06
N PRO A 769 -6.10 17.29 14.06
CA PRO A 769 -4.91 16.72 13.48
C PRO A 769 -4.52 15.38 14.13
N ILE A 770 -4.04 14.40 13.33
CA ILE A 770 -3.70 13.04 13.78
C ILE A 770 -2.74 13.06 14.99
N HIS A 771 -1.77 13.97 15.03
CA HIS A 771 -0.81 14.06 16.14
C HIS A 771 -1.45 14.56 17.44
N VAL A 772 -2.51 15.36 17.36
CA VAL A 772 -3.27 15.84 18.53
C VAL A 772 -4.15 14.71 19.05
N VAL A 773 -4.85 13.99 18.16
CA VAL A 773 -5.63 12.79 18.51
C VAL A 773 -4.72 11.75 19.17
N ALA A 774 -3.57 11.46 18.57
CA ALA A 774 -2.60 10.50 19.12
C ALA A 774 -2.17 10.86 20.55
N ARG A 775 -1.87 12.13 20.80
CA ARG A 775 -1.50 12.64 22.12
C ARG A 775 -2.68 12.58 23.11
N LYS A 776 -3.89 12.96 22.67
CA LYS A 776 -5.09 12.97 23.51
C LYS A 776 -5.43 11.58 24.02
N TYR A 777 -5.33 10.57 23.17
CA TYR A 777 -5.71 9.19 23.49
C TYR A 777 -4.53 8.32 23.94
N ASP A 778 -3.34 8.89 24.11
CA ASP A 778 -2.12 8.18 24.51
C ASP A 778 -1.82 6.97 23.60
N VAL A 779 -1.94 7.19 22.30
CA VAL A 779 -1.70 6.17 21.28
C VAL A 779 -0.65 6.64 20.28
N PRO A 780 0.14 5.75 19.69
CA PRO A 780 1.09 6.15 18.66
C PRO A 780 0.37 6.77 17.44
N ARG A 781 0.95 7.83 16.87
CA ARG A 781 0.39 8.51 15.68
C ARG A 781 0.08 7.55 14.52
N GLY A 782 0.97 6.57 14.29
CA GLY A 782 0.76 5.54 13.28
C GLY A 782 -0.43 4.62 13.58
N ALA A 783 -0.77 4.39 14.86
CA ALA A 783 -1.96 3.62 15.23
C ALA A 783 -3.24 4.36 14.85
N VAL A 784 -3.32 5.67 15.11
CA VAL A 784 -4.47 6.51 14.71
C VAL A 784 -4.62 6.54 13.19
N GLN A 785 -3.52 6.63 12.46
CA GLN A 785 -3.52 6.60 10.99
C GLN A 785 -3.99 5.25 10.44
N THR A 786 -3.51 4.14 11.02
CA THR A 786 -3.96 2.79 10.68
C THR A 786 -5.44 2.61 11.02
N LEU A 787 -5.89 3.07 12.19
CA LEU A 787 -7.29 3.03 12.61
C LEU A 787 -8.19 3.71 11.57
N SER A 788 -7.87 4.94 11.18
CA SER A 788 -8.63 5.66 10.16
C SER A 788 -8.75 4.89 8.84
N GLN A 789 -7.64 4.29 8.38
CA GLN A 789 -7.63 3.50 7.13
C GLN A 789 -8.45 2.21 7.26
N THR A 790 -8.30 1.48 8.37
CA THR A 790 -9.05 0.25 8.64
C THR A 790 -10.54 0.51 8.75
N CYS A 791 -10.93 1.55 9.49
CA CYS A 791 -12.33 1.93 9.64
C CYS A 791 -12.98 2.37 8.33
N ASN A 792 -12.23 3.05 7.43
CA ASN A 792 -12.72 3.34 6.08
C ASN A 792 -13.02 2.07 5.27
N GLY A 793 -12.16 1.06 5.38
CA GLY A 793 -12.38 -0.24 4.75
C GLY A 793 -13.58 -0.98 5.33
N PHE A 794 -13.69 -0.98 6.66
CA PHE A 794 -14.76 -1.62 7.39
C PHE A 794 -16.12 -0.94 7.14
N ALA A 795 -16.17 0.40 7.11
CA ALA A 795 -17.38 1.17 6.79
C ALA A 795 -17.94 0.78 5.41
N ALA A 796 -17.08 0.63 4.40
CA ALA A 796 -17.50 0.17 3.09
C ALA A 796 -18.09 -1.26 3.12
N GLY A 797 -17.58 -2.13 3.99
CA GLY A 797 -18.18 -3.45 4.24
C GLY A 797 -19.55 -3.35 4.88
N MET A 798 -19.71 -2.50 5.90
CA MET A 798 -20.98 -2.30 6.60
C MET A 798 -22.09 -1.76 5.70
N ILE A 799 -21.74 -0.83 4.81
CA ILE A 799 -22.69 -0.30 3.81
C ILE A 799 -23.18 -1.44 2.92
N LYS A 800 -22.26 -2.26 2.38
CA LYS A 800 -22.63 -3.42 1.58
C LYS A 800 -23.44 -4.45 2.35
N PHE A 801 -23.11 -4.70 3.61
CA PHE A 801 -23.89 -5.58 4.47
C PHE A 801 -25.34 -5.11 4.55
N CYS A 802 -25.56 -3.83 4.83
CA CYS A 802 -26.89 -3.23 4.92
C CYS A 802 -27.63 -3.28 3.56
N GLU A 803 -26.93 -3.07 2.44
CA GLU A 803 -27.50 -3.21 1.09
C GLU A 803 -28.03 -4.61 0.84
N TYR A 804 -27.26 -5.66 1.12
CA TYR A 804 -27.67 -7.05 0.93
C TYR A 804 -28.73 -7.53 1.93
N MET A 805 -28.86 -6.86 3.08
CA MET A 805 -29.93 -7.10 4.05
C MET A 805 -31.21 -6.32 3.76
N ASP A 806 -31.24 -5.49 2.69
CA ASP A 806 -32.32 -4.59 2.33
C ASP A 806 -32.60 -3.49 3.39
N TRP A 807 -31.56 -3.09 4.15
CA TRP A 807 -31.65 -2.01 5.14
C TRP A 807 -31.25 -0.66 4.52
N GLY A 808 -32.03 -0.20 3.53
CA GLY A 808 -31.69 0.95 2.69
C GLY A 808 -31.44 2.25 3.45
N VAL A 809 -32.28 2.55 4.46
CA VAL A 809 -32.12 3.78 5.29
C VAL A 809 -30.79 3.76 6.04
N MET A 810 -30.42 2.62 6.63
CA MET A 810 -29.16 2.48 7.34
C MET A 810 -27.98 2.54 6.38
N SER A 811 -28.06 1.89 5.23
CA SER A 811 -27.03 1.96 4.20
C SER A 811 -26.77 3.40 3.76
N ALA A 812 -27.81 4.18 3.48
CA ALA A 812 -27.70 5.59 3.10
C ALA A 812 -27.06 6.45 4.18
N ALA A 813 -27.49 6.26 5.44
CA ALA A 813 -26.91 6.97 6.58
C ALA A 813 -25.41 6.65 6.75
N LEU A 814 -25.04 5.38 6.66
CA LEU A 814 -23.64 4.94 6.76
C LEU A 814 -22.79 5.47 5.61
N ASP A 815 -23.29 5.49 4.35
CA ASP A 815 -22.51 5.98 3.19
C ASP A 815 -22.20 7.47 3.31
N HIS A 816 -23.15 8.29 3.75
CA HIS A 816 -22.93 9.71 4.00
C HIS A 816 -21.79 9.96 5.00
N PHE A 817 -21.77 9.22 6.11
CA PHE A 817 -20.70 9.33 7.11
C PHE A 817 -19.37 8.70 6.68
N SER A 818 -19.41 7.69 5.82
CA SER A 818 -18.18 7.10 5.23
C SER A 818 -17.39 8.15 4.45
N ASP A 819 -18.05 9.04 3.74
CA ASP A 819 -17.38 10.13 3.02
C ASP A 819 -16.72 11.14 3.98
N ARG A 820 -17.35 11.46 5.10
CA ARG A 820 -16.76 12.30 6.15
C ARG A 820 -15.52 11.66 6.78
N LEU A 821 -15.60 10.40 7.12
CA LEU A 821 -14.48 9.64 7.67
C LEU A 821 -13.30 9.61 6.67
N ARG A 822 -13.58 9.40 5.38
CA ARG A 822 -12.57 9.38 4.31
C ARG A 822 -11.91 10.74 4.11
N ALA A 823 -12.68 11.82 4.17
CA ALA A 823 -12.19 13.19 4.04
C ALA A 823 -11.46 13.67 5.30
N GLY A 824 -11.77 13.11 6.47
CA GLY A 824 -11.36 13.62 7.78
C GLY A 824 -11.86 15.06 7.97
N ALA A 825 -13.12 15.33 7.59
CA ALA A 825 -13.67 16.66 7.51
C ALA A 825 -15.17 16.68 7.85
N LYS A 826 -15.68 17.83 8.20
CA LYS A 826 -17.12 18.05 8.40
C LYS A 826 -17.86 18.00 7.06
N ALA A 827 -19.17 17.82 7.11
CA ALA A 827 -20.04 17.65 5.94
C ALA A 827 -19.94 18.81 4.95
N ASP A 828 -19.79 20.04 5.44
CA ASP A 828 -19.67 21.28 4.65
C ASP A 828 -18.45 21.28 3.70
N LEU A 829 -17.39 20.55 4.04
CA LEU A 829 -16.16 20.50 3.25
C LEU A 829 -16.06 19.32 2.28
N LEU A 830 -17.01 18.40 2.28
CA LEU A 830 -16.93 17.16 1.51
C LEU A 830 -16.80 17.42 0.00
N ALA A 831 -17.55 18.40 -0.52
CA ALA A 831 -17.45 18.77 -1.94
C ALA A 831 -16.04 19.22 -2.31
N LEU A 832 -15.45 20.11 -1.54
CA LEU A 832 -14.11 20.64 -1.76
C LEU A 832 -13.02 19.57 -1.56
N ALA A 833 -13.22 18.68 -0.59
CA ALA A 833 -12.28 17.59 -0.32
C ALA A 833 -12.18 16.54 -1.46
N LYS A 834 -13.12 16.52 -2.40
CA LYS A 834 -13.05 15.70 -3.63
C LYS A 834 -12.01 16.21 -4.62
N ILE A 835 -11.67 17.50 -4.57
CA ILE A 835 -10.69 18.11 -5.48
C ILE A 835 -9.28 17.58 -5.19
N THR A 836 -8.52 17.30 -6.24
CA THR A 836 -7.14 16.80 -6.11
C THR A 836 -6.26 17.80 -5.36
N PHE A 837 -5.42 17.32 -4.43
CA PHE A 837 -4.59 18.10 -3.51
C PHE A 837 -5.32 19.01 -2.50
N VAL A 838 -6.64 18.99 -2.46
CA VAL A 838 -7.43 19.64 -1.42
C VAL A 838 -7.76 18.62 -0.34
N LYS A 839 -7.16 18.78 0.85
CA LYS A 839 -7.43 18.01 2.06
C LYS A 839 -8.25 18.86 3.02
N SER A 840 -8.78 18.30 4.12
CA SER A 840 -9.65 18.97 5.08
C SER A 840 -9.18 20.38 5.48
N ARG A 841 -7.92 20.54 5.87
CA ARG A 841 -7.37 21.84 6.21
C ARG A 841 -7.39 22.84 5.03
N THR A 842 -6.97 22.41 3.85
CA THR A 842 -7.00 23.28 2.67
C THR A 842 -8.42 23.58 2.26
N ALA A 843 -9.34 22.60 2.35
CA ALA A 843 -10.76 22.79 2.11
C ALA A 843 -11.35 23.81 3.10
N ARG A 844 -10.98 23.75 4.38
CA ARG A 844 -11.44 24.70 5.40
C ARG A 844 -10.98 26.13 5.06
N VAL A 845 -9.71 26.31 4.68
CA VAL A 845 -9.20 27.64 4.30
C VAL A 845 -9.88 28.17 3.04
N PHE A 846 -10.14 27.32 2.03
CA PHE A 846 -10.93 27.71 0.86
C PHE A 846 -12.35 28.13 1.26
N TRP A 847 -13.01 27.34 2.11
CA TRP A 847 -14.34 27.65 2.61
C TRP A 847 -14.42 29.01 3.34
N GLU A 848 -13.46 29.26 4.23
CA GLU A 848 -13.36 30.51 5.00
C GLU A 848 -13.07 31.73 4.11
N ASN A 849 -12.39 31.52 2.96
CA ASN A 849 -12.13 32.57 1.97
C ASN A 849 -13.21 32.67 0.88
N GLY A 850 -14.39 32.07 1.09
CA GLY A 850 -15.54 32.23 0.21
C GLY A 850 -15.68 31.18 -0.90
N PHE A 851 -14.71 30.29 -1.09
CA PHE A 851 -14.76 29.21 -2.07
C PHE A 851 -15.49 27.99 -1.47
N ARG A 852 -16.81 28.01 -1.51
CA ARG A 852 -17.68 27.03 -0.83
C ARG A 852 -18.16 25.88 -1.72
N SER A 853 -17.92 25.93 -3.02
CA SER A 853 -18.37 24.93 -3.98
C SER A 853 -17.24 24.55 -4.94
N ILE A 854 -17.40 23.40 -5.60
CA ILE A 854 -16.48 22.96 -6.67
C ILE A 854 -16.50 23.98 -7.81
N ALA A 855 -17.69 24.48 -8.18
CA ALA A 855 -17.86 25.49 -9.22
C ALA A 855 -17.11 26.79 -8.90
N ALA A 856 -17.11 27.23 -7.65
CA ALA A 856 -16.38 28.43 -7.24
C ALA A 856 -14.87 28.30 -7.49
N ILE A 857 -14.28 27.13 -7.18
CA ILE A 857 -12.85 26.87 -7.43
C ILE A 857 -12.58 26.62 -8.92
N ALA A 858 -13.51 25.99 -9.65
CA ALA A 858 -13.38 25.76 -11.07
C ALA A 858 -13.34 27.06 -11.89
N ASN A 859 -14.13 28.03 -11.49
CA ASN A 859 -14.22 29.33 -12.17
C ASN A 859 -13.17 30.37 -11.69
N ALA A 860 -12.41 30.05 -10.64
CA ALA A 860 -11.38 30.94 -10.10
C ALA A 860 -10.09 30.90 -10.94
N ASP A 861 -9.43 32.06 -11.09
CA ASP A 861 -8.07 32.09 -11.62
C ASP A 861 -7.11 31.40 -10.64
N PRO A 862 -6.20 30.53 -11.12
CA PRO A 862 -5.15 29.96 -10.28
C PRO A 862 -4.36 31.00 -9.47
N ASN A 863 -4.24 32.25 -9.94
CA ASN A 863 -3.64 33.38 -9.21
C ASN A 863 -4.42 33.78 -7.98
N GLU A 864 -5.75 33.67 -7.98
CA GLU A 864 -6.61 33.93 -6.82
C GLU A 864 -6.52 32.84 -5.77
N LEU A 865 -6.24 31.60 -6.19
CA LEU A 865 -6.08 30.47 -5.29
C LEU A 865 -4.71 30.47 -4.58
N LEU A 866 -3.71 31.14 -5.14
CA LEU A 866 -2.33 31.15 -4.61
C LEU A 866 -2.24 31.73 -3.19
N PRO A 867 -2.77 32.93 -2.88
CA PRO A 867 -2.72 33.48 -1.52
C PRO A 867 -3.45 32.60 -0.50
N ILE A 868 -4.54 31.95 -0.90
CA ILE A 868 -5.28 31.03 -0.05
C ILE A 868 -4.48 29.78 0.25
N LEU A 869 -3.78 29.25 -0.76
CA LEU A 869 -2.85 28.12 -0.57
C LEU A 869 -1.67 28.50 0.32
N MET A 870 -1.19 29.73 0.25
CA MET A 870 -0.17 30.27 1.16
C MET A 870 -0.71 30.34 2.60
N GLN A 871 -1.95 30.81 2.80
CA GLN A 871 -2.60 30.85 4.11
C GLN A 871 -2.83 29.43 4.69
N ALA A 872 -3.13 28.46 3.86
CA ALA A 872 -3.32 27.06 4.28
C ALA A 872 -2.03 26.43 4.80
N GLN A 873 -0.86 27.05 4.56
CA GLN A 873 0.43 26.58 5.07
C GLN A 873 0.64 26.92 6.56
N PRO A 874 1.41 26.11 7.30
CA PRO A 874 1.74 26.43 8.70
C PRO A 874 2.58 27.70 8.81
N SER A 875 2.27 28.55 9.78
CA SER A 875 2.80 29.93 9.96
C SER A 875 4.31 30.06 10.26
N LYS A 876 5.09 28.98 10.25
CA LYS A 876 6.51 28.98 10.64
C LYS A 876 7.51 29.16 9.48
N LEU A 877 7.06 29.40 8.26
CA LEU A 877 7.93 29.60 7.12
C LEU A 877 8.18 31.10 6.88
N ARG A 878 9.14 31.69 7.59
CA ARG A 878 9.85 32.89 7.09
C ARG A 878 10.93 32.40 6.13
N ILE A 879 10.60 32.30 4.86
CA ILE A 879 11.50 31.91 3.78
C ILE A 879 12.29 33.14 3.37
N LYS A 880 13.61 33.00 3.16
CA LYS A 880 14.45 34.04 2.57
C LYS A 880 13.94 34.39 1.17
N GLU A 881 14.05 35.61 0.72
CA GLU A 881 13.42 36.13 -0.51
C GLU A 881 13.67 35.28 -1.78
N GLN A 882 14.82 34.67 -1.97
CA GLN A 882 15.13 33.82 -3.12
C GLN A 882 14.42 32.47 -3.10
N GLU A 883 14.13 31.90 -1.92
CA GLU A 883 13.37 30.66 -1.75
C GLU A 883 11.88 30.90 -1.95
N SER A 884 11.38 32.12 -1.73
CA SER A 884 9.98 32.50 -1.89
C SER A 884 9.51 32.34 -3.34
N ILE A 885 10.27 32.82 -4.32
CA ILE A 885 9.89 32.80 -5.75
C ILE A 885 9.75 31.37 -6.27
N LYS A 886 10.70 30.48 -5.93
CA LYS A 886 10.66 29.07 -6.36
C LYS A 886 9.53 28.30 -5.67
N TYR A 887 9.23 28.66 -4.44
CA TYR A 887 8.15 28.08 -3.66
C TYR A 887 6.79 28.56 -4.16
N GLU A 888 6.62 29.83 -4.48
CA GLU A 888 5.43 30.38 -5.12
C GLU A 888 5.14 29.72 -6.48
N GLY A 889 6.19 29.46 -7.27
CA GLY A 889 6.08 28.70 -8.52
C GLY A 889 5.52 27.28 -8.31
N LYS A 890 5.94 26.58 -7.25
CA LYS A 890 5.39 25.27 -6.88
C LYS A 890 3.93 25.35 -6.42
N LEU A 891 3.60 26.37 -5.62
CA LEU A 891 2.21 26.60 -5.18
C LEU A 891 1.32 27.02 -6.34
N MET A 892 1.82 27.80 -7.30
CA MET A 892 1.13 28.13 -8.52
C MET A 892 0.87 26.89 -9.39
N ALA A 893 1.83 25.99 -9.54
CA ALA A 893 1.62 24.70 -10.21
C ALA A 893 0.54 23.87 -9.50
N LYS A 894 0.55 23.85 -8.16
CA LYS A 894 -0.49 23.19 -7.36
C LYS A 894 -1.86 23.85 -7.54
N ALA A 895 -1.94 25.19 -7.58
CA ALA A 895 -3.16 25.93 -7.83
C ALA A 895 -3.78 25.57 -9.18
N ARG A 896 -2.98 25.47 -10.23
CA ARG A 896 -3.42 25.02 -11.56
C ARG A 896 -4.01 23.62 -11.54
N VAL A 897 -3.33 22.67 -10.89
CA VAL A 897 -3.85 21.29 -10.75
C VAL A 897 -5.15 21.24 -9.95
N ILE A 898 -5.30 22.08 -8.92
CA ILE A 898 -6.54 22.19 -8.15
C ILE A 898 -7.68 22.74 -9.04
N SER A 899 -7.42 23.83 -9.77
CA SER A 899 -8.40 24.42 -10.72
C SER A 899 -8.78 23.43 -11.82
N ASP A 900 -7.82 22.74 -12.45
CA ASP A 900 -8.08 21.72 -13.47
C ASP A 900 -8.89 20.53 -12.92
N SER A 901 -8.60 20.12 -11.68
CA SER A 901 -9.35 19.04 -11.02
C SER A 901 -10.77 19.48 -10.68
N ALA A 902 -10.95 20.71 -10.20
CA ALA A 902 -12.27 21.27 -9.92
C ALA A 902 -13.10 21.40 -11.22
N ASN A 903 -12.50 21.87 -12.29
CA ASN A 903 -13.14 21.94 -13.61
C ASN A 903 -13.63 20.59 -14.11
N ARG A 904 -12.82 19.53 -13.96
CA ARG A 904 -13.24 18.17 -14.34
C ARG A 904 -14.40 17.69 -13.49
N LEU A 905 -14.33 17.87 -12.18
CA LEU A 905 -15.41 17.46 -11.27
C LEU A 905 -16.70 18.22 -11.52
N TRP A 906 -16.61 19.52 -11.79
CA TRP A 906 -17.76 20.36 -12.11
C TRP A 906 -18.44 19.93 -13.40
N ARG A 907 -17.68 19.64 -14.46
CA ARG A 907 -18.23 19.10 -15.71
C ARG A 907 -18.94 17.76 -15.51
N ILE A 908 -18.41 16.89 -14.66
CA ILE A 908 -19.05 15.61 -14.32
C ILE A 908 -20.38 15.85 -13.58
N GLN A 909 -20.40 16.81 -12.63
CA GLN A 909 -21.63 17.17 -11.94
C GLN A 909 -22.70 17.73 -12.89
N MET A 910 -22.33 18.65 -13.75
CA MET A 910 -23.25 19.20 -14.76
C MET A 910 -23.80 18.13 -15.70
N GLN A 911 -22.97 17.18 -16.09
CA GLN A 911 -23.43 16.05 -16.90
C GLN A 911 -24.40 15.13 -16.16
N GLN A 912 -24.18 14.90 -14.86
CA GLN A 912 -25.08 14.10 -14.04
C GLN A 912 -26.43 14.80 -13.83
N GLU A 913 -26.42 16.10 -13.56
CA GLU A 913 -27.63 16.92 -13.39
C GLU A 913 -28.48 16.91 -14.69
N VAL A 914 -27.85 17.00 -15.86
CA VAL A 914 -28.56 16.90 -17.15
C VAL A 914 -29.18 15.52 -17.37
N TYR A 915 -28.53 14.44 -16.92
CA TYR A 915 -29.06 13.06 -17.01
C TYR A 915 -30.19 12.77 -16.00
N GLU A 916 -30.25 13.49 -14.88
CA GLU A 916 -31.33 13.37 -13.90
C GLU A 916 -32.55 14.20 -14.26
N GLU A 917 -32.40 15.21 -15.13
CA GLU A 917 -33.49 16.05 -15.68
C GLU A 917 -34.12 15.46 -16.96
N GLU A 918 -33.42 14.59 -17.69
CA GLU A 918 -33.95 13.80 -18.81
C GLU A 918 -34.59 12.46 -18.33
#